data_b2f314efb44d0a68f6c94d6a8c3be5fa
#
_entry.id   b2f314efb44d0a68f6c94d6a8c3be5fa
#
_cell.length_a   1.000
_cell.length_b   1.000
_cell.length_c   1.000
_cell.angle_alpha   90.00
_cell.angle_beta   90.00
_cell.angle_gamma   90.00
#
_symmetry.space_group_name_H-M   'P 1'
#
loop_
_entity.id
_entity.type
_entity.pdbx_description
1 polymer ?
#
loop_
_entity_poly.entity_id
_entity_poly.type
_entity_poly.pdbx_seq_one_letter_code
_entity_poly.pdbx_strand_id
1 'polypeptide(L)'
;MKLNYFWILFILFTYNITTAQTPKPILSQLIDQTGTPIIAVWVSVNHSALKVQTDENGMFELNTTSWPAHLDIDLGDGEVVHVDVADAASAKVITATKIHKLDEFVIKDKVTRELNTLQTRNVETITKKEFQKAACCRLSESFDNTGSVSVSETDAVTGAKEMEILGLRGIYSLITLDNTPDFGGINYPFALDMIPGTWLNEVAISKGISNAINGSNGFSGQVNIGLKNPFEDQPLFVNMYGNTMGRYEANVHINKVLPNPAFATGLYLHASKNFNKIDDNHDNYMDTPLSSQLNALYKFRIDGLGPWESGLSVQFVKDERTAGQKVVNAENPYTATSDAQRFTINGNTGFVGFNKEGRSVGVKYQYTNNQLDAAYGVLNYNGNQNRGYFQALYEDRFADAKHIIYAGASLLTENLKQKIAGVDFNRNELVPGVYAEYAYNPQVTEADKRFSERFGVVATIRGDFHNIYGTQIAPALTMKYNITMDMVLRANVGKGYRTPYFFTDNISSFVNGRPIHIEQNLNAEEAINYGLSYTLKSKIARRNFTLNADLYQTQFQNQIIVDQETDSKLVSVSNLEGESITTSALLSTTYEVISDLTLKLAYKWNHVEYDQAGVRINKMLLPKNRALIALHYTTPNKKWEFSNTTTWIGQQDYLERQLIDNQTVQVRKTANSFVTTNAQVTKKWDKFDIYVGGENLTNHTQKNPIQA
;
A
#
# COMPACT_ATOMS: atom_id res chain seq x y z
N MET A 1 -21.77 -18.39 -63.22
CA MET A 1 -23.14 -17.97 -63.55
C MET A 1 -23.68 -17.11 -62.42
N LYS A 2 -23.97 -15.83 -62.74
CA LYS A 2 -24.71 -14.77 -62.02
C LYS A 2 -24.08 -14.30 -60.68
N LEU A 3 -23.41 -13.18 -60.55
CA LEU A 3 -23.60 -11.71 -60.83
C LEU A 3 -24.77 -11.09 -60.05
N ASN A 4 -24.39 -10.00 -59.32
CA ASN A 4 -25.17 -8.80 -58.96
C ASN A 4 -25.74 -8.79 -57.52
N TYR A 5 -25.72 -7.69 -56.72
CA TYR A 5 -25.61 -6.25 -57.01
C TYR A 5 -25.08 -5.50 -55.79
N PHE A 6 -24.13 -4.59 -56.02
CA PHE A 6 -23.73 -3.49 -55.12
C PHE A 6 -24.69 -2.32 -55.40
N TRP A 7 -25.43 -1.86 -54.39
CA TRP A 7 -26.14 -0.59 -54.44
C TRP A 7 -25.40 0.45 -53.62
N ILE A 8 -24.86 1.47 -54.32
CA ILE A 8 -24.30 2.70 -53.76
C ILE A 8 -25.47 3.61 -53.42
N LEU A 9 -25.64 3.94 -52.15
CA LEU A 9 -26.57 4.97 -51.71
C LEU A 9 -25.81 6.30 -51.62
N PHE A 10 -26.01 7.16 -52.61
CA PHE A 10 -25.58 8.55 -52.63
C PHE A 10 -26.56 9.35 -51.78
N ILE A 11 -26.18 9.78 -50.56
CA ILE A 11 -26.94 10.74 -49.75
C ILE A 11 -26.45 12.13 -50.11
N LEU A 12 -27.29 12.92 -50.74
CA LEU A 12 -27.13 14.35 -50.91
C LEU A 12 -27.08 15.05 -49.58
N PHE A 13 -25.91 15.56 -49.22
CA PHE A 13 -25.76 16.53 -48.15
C PHE A 13 -26.24 17.89 -48.63
N THR A 14 -27.44 18.30 -48.25
CA THR A 14 -27.85 19.70 -48.30
C THR A 14 -27.09 20.45 -47.19
N TYR A 15 -26.12 21.26 -47.59
CA TYR A 15 -25.46 22.22 -46.69
C TYR A 15 -26.49 23.29 -46.31
N ASN A 16 -27.01 23.21 -45.09
CA ASN A 16 -27.60 24.34 -44.41
C ASN A 16 -26.44 25.18 -43.85
N ILE A 17 -26.12 26.28 -44.51
CA ILE A 17 -25.28 27.33 -43.98
C ILE A 17 -26.11 28.05 -42.91
N THR A 18 -26.08 27.54 -41.68
CA THR A 18 -26.46 28.31 -40.52
C THR A 18 -25.31 29.28 -40.24
N THR A 19 -25.56 30.56 -40.42
CA THR A 19 -24.68 31.64 -39.95
C THR A 19 -24.53 31.47 -38.46
N ALA A 20 -23.35 30.97 -38.02
CA ALA A 20 -23.00 30.92 -36.61
C ALA A 20 -22.94 32.38 -36.08
N GLN A 21 -23.93 32.76 -35.29
CA GLN A 21 -23.81 33.93 -34.46
C GLN A 21 -22.63 33.71 -33.53
N THR A 22 -21.58 34.55 -33.64
CA THR A 22 -20.49 34.57 -32.69
C THR A 22 -21.09 34.91 -31.33
N PRO A 23 -20.95 34.04 -30.31
CA PRO A 23 -21.50 34.31 -28.99
C PRO A 23 -20.84 35.55 -28.42
N LYS A 24 -21.64 36.46 -27.88
CA LYS A 24 -21.08 37.57 -27.08
C LYS A 24 -20.55 36.99 -25.77
N PRO A 25 -19.28 37.24 -25.43
CA PRO A 25 -18.73 36.75 -24.17
C PRO A 25 -19.51 37.34 -22.99
N ILE A 26 -19.80 36.51 -21.99
CA ILE A 26 -20.42 36.92 -20.74
C ILE A 26 -19.29 37.10 -19.74
N LEU A 27 -19.19 38.31 -19.16
CA LEU A 27 -18.26 38.53 -18.07
C LEU A 27 -18.83 37.93 -16.79
N SER A 28 -18.17 36.87 -16.31
CA SER A 28 -18.58 36.07 -15.17
C SER A 28 -17.65 36.28 -13.99
N GLN A 29 -18.17 36.27 -12.76
CA GLN A 29 -17.40 36.33 -11.54
C GLN A 29 -17.50 34.98 -10.83
N LEU A 30 -16.38 34.40 -10.43
CA LEU A 30 -16.28 33.21 -9.64
C LEU A 30 -16.06 33.56 -8.16
N ILE A 31 -16.96 33.11 -7.30
CA ILE A 31 -16.89 33.35 -5.86
C ILE A 31 -17.00 32.02 -5.09
N ASP A 32 -16.51 32.00 -3.85
CA ASP A 32 -16.77 30.93 -2.92
C ASP A 32 -18.15 31.09 -2.20
N GLN A 33 -18.47 30.17 -1.30
CA GLN A 33 -19.72 30.20 -0.54
C GLN A 33 -19.83 31.41 0.39
N THR A 34 -18.73 32.05 0.74
CA THR A 34 -18.68 33.25 1.60
C THR A 34 -18.79 34.55 0.80
N GLY A 35 -18.82 34.44 -0.53
CA GLY A 35 -18.84 35.59 -1.44
C GLY A 35 -17.45 36.14 -1.77
N THR A 36 -16.37 35.44 -1.38
CA THR A 36 -15.00 35.85 -1.66
C THR A 36 -14.60 35.44 -3.08
N PRO A 37 -14.00 36.34 -3.91
CA PRO A 37 -13.55 36.02 -5.25
C PRO A 37 -12.50 34.89 -5.27
N ILE A 38 -12.69 33.92 -6.16
CA ILE A 38 -11.70 32.85 -6.41
C ILE A 38 -10.82 33.28 -7.56
N ILE A 39 -9.54 33.52 -7.27
CA ILE A 39 -8.56 34.13 -8.18
C ILE A 39 -7.55 33.11 -8.71
N ALA A 40 -6.99 33.40 -9.89
CA ALA A 40 -5.91 32.62 -10.52
C ALA A 40 -6.24 31.13 -10.77
N VAL A 41 -7.53 30.77 -10.93
CA VAL A 41 -7.99 29.41 -11.26
C VAL A 41 -8.36 29.28 -12.71
N TRP A 42 -8.18 28.08 -13.27
CA TRP A 42 -8.52 27.81 -14.66
C TRP A 42 -9.96 27.30 -14.78
N VAL A 43 -10.72 27.91 -15.69
CA VAL A 43 -12.11 27.53 -15.98
C VAL A 43 -12.20 27.06 -17.44
N SER A 44 -12.77 25.90 -17.67
CA SER A 44 -13.13 25.39 -18.99
C SER A 44 -14.64 25.12 -19.09
N VAL A 45 -15.19 25.23 -20.29
CA VAL A 45 -16.62 25.10 -20.55
C VAL A 45 -16.87 23.81 -21.35
N ASN A 46 -17.83 22.98 -20.91
CA ASN A 46 -18.25 21.75 -21.60
C ASN A 46 -17.05 20.84 -21.98
N HIS A 47 -16.09 20.70 -21.06
CA HIS A 47 -14.85 19.93 -21.26
C HIS A 47 -13.99 20.43 -22.44
N SER A 48 -14.09 21.71 -22.80
CA SER A 48 -13.31 22.33 -23.87
C SER A 48 -11.82 22.33 -23.54
N ALA A 49 -10.96 22.17 -24.55
CA ALA A 49 -9.53 22.34 -24.40
C ALA A 49 -9.13 23.83 -24.14
N LEU A 50 -10.03 24.78 -24.41
CA LEU A 50 -9.83 26.20 -24.13
C LEU A 50 -10.14 26.46 -22.65
N LYS A 51 -9.11 26.94 -21.91
CA LYS A 51 -9.22 27.34 -20.50
C LYS A 51 -9.00 28.84 -20.38
N VAL A 52 -9.81 29.48 -19.54
CA VAL A 52 -9.67 30.91 -19.18
C VAL A 52 -9.30 30.99 -17.71
N GLN A 53 -8.39 31.89 -17.35
CA GLN A 53 -7.98 32.08 -15.96
C GLN A 53 -8.74 33.24 -15.32
N THR A 54 -9.20 33.07 -14.06
CA THR A 54 -9.81 34.17 -13.30
C THR A 54 -8.77 35.21 -12.90
N ASP A 55 -9.13 36.50 -12.99
CA ASP A 55 -8.32 37.63 -12.59
C ASP A 55 -8.29 37.88 -11.06
N GLU A 56 -7.69 38.96 -10.61
CA GLU A 56 -7.57 39.38 -9.21
C GLU A 56 -8.93 39.69 -8.52
N ASN A 57 -10.01 39.81 -9.28
CA ASN A 57 -11.38 40.01 -8.81
C ASN A 57 -12.24 38.76 -9.02
N GLY A 58 -11.65 37.62 -9.40
CA GLY A 58 -12.34 36.39 -9.73
C GLY A 58 -13.12 36.47 -11.07
N MET A 59 -12.84 37.46 -11.95
CA MET A 59 -13.56 37.64 -13.19
C MET A 59 -12.94 36.86 -14.33
N PHE A 60 -13.77 36.33 -15.23
CA PHE A 60 -13.37 35.65 -16.46
C PHE A 60 -14.42 35.76 -17.56
N GLU A 61 -14.01 35.60 -18.81
CA GLU A 61 -14.94 35.62 -19.95
C GLU A 61 -15.48 34.21 -20.25
N LEU A 62 -16.80 34.03 -20.09
CA LEU A 62 -17.49 32.79 -20.40
C LEU A 62 -18.02 32.84 -21.83
N ASN A 63 -17.46 32.01 -22.71
CA ASN A 63 -17.89 31.86 -24.12
C ASN A 63 -18.67 30.55 -24.27
N THR A 64 -20.00 30.63 -24.32
CA THR A 64 -20.88 29.46 -24.58
C THR A 64 -22.07 29.84 -25.44
N THR A 65 -22.52 28.90 -26.29
CA THR A 65 -23.73 29.00 -27.10
C THR A 65 -24.83 28.04 -26.64
N SER A 66 -24.52 27.14 -25.72
CA SER A 66 -25.45 26.10 -25.23
C SER A 66 -25.68 26.23 -23.73
N TRP A 67 -26.91 26.07 -23.30
CA TRP A 67 -27.34 26.06 -21.94
C TRP A 67 -28.12 24.77 -21.61
N PRO A 68 -27.98 24.15 -20.45
CA PRO A 68 -27.04 24.53 -19.35
C PRO A 68 -25.58 24.36 -19.79
N ALA A 69 -24.69 25.20 -19.26
CA ALA A 69 -23.25 25.13 -19.49
C ALA A 69 -22.57 24.43 -18.29
N HIS A 70 -21.75 23.45 -18.58
CA HIS A 70 -20.93 22.76 -17.57
C HIS A 70 -19.58 23.44 -17.46
N LEU A 71 -19.23 23.93 -16.28
CA LEU A 71 -17.94 24.55 -16.02
C LEU A 71 -17.06 23.61 -15.21
N ASP A 72 -15.85 23.39 -15.72
CA ASP A 72 -14.80 22.68 -14.99
C ASP A 72 -13.84 23.74 -14.44
N ILE A 73 -13.81 23.91 -13.12
CA ILE A 73 -13.01 24.92 -12.42
C ILE A 73 -11.84 24.18 -11.75
N ASP A 74 -10.64 24.37 -12.27
CA ASP A 74 -9.40 23.80 -11.74
C ASP A 74 -8.84 24.75 -10.67
N LEU A 75 -9.03 24.42 -9.41
CA LEU A 75 -8.62 25.21 -8.24
C LEU A 75 -7.09 25.21 -7.99
N GLY A 76 -6.32 24.57 -8.89
CA GLY A 76 -4.86 24.61 -8.85
C GLY A 76 -4.20 23.55 -7.96
N ASP A 77 -4.96 22.81 -7.18
CA ASP A 77 -4.52 21.70 -6.30
C ASP A 77 -4.78 20.31 -6.90
N GLY A 78 -5.23 20.28 -8.18
CA GLY A 78 -5.65 19.06 -8.90
C GLY A 78 -7.12 18.72 -8.71
N GLU A 79 -7.84 19.52 -7.96
CA GLU A 79 -9.27 19.43 -7.78
C GLU A 79 -9.98 20.23 -8.88
N VAL A 80 -10.86 19.59 -9.64
CA VAL A 80 -11.73 20.23 -10.61
C VAL A 80 -13.12 20.27 -10.02
N VAL A 81 -13.64 21.48 -9.75
CA VAL A 81 -15.02 21.67 -9.31
C VAL A 81 -15.89 21.80 -10.54
N HIS A 82 -16.94 21.01 -10.61
CA HIS A 82 -17.92 21.03 -11.70
C HIS A 82 -19.12 21.89 -11.27
N VAL A 83 -19.46 22.89 -12.06
CA VAL A 83 -20.60 23.78 -11.81
C VAL A 83 -21.48 23.84 -13.03
N ASP A 84 -22.79 23.54 -12.85
CA ASP A 84 -23.80 23.67 -13.89
C ASP A 84 -24.43 25.07 -13.84
N VAL A 85 -24.30 25.80 -14.93
CA VAL A 85 -24.90 27.13 -15.09
C VAL A 85 -26.11 27.03 -15.99
N ALA A 86 -27.29 27.29 -15.44
CA ALA A 86 -28.56 27.03 -16.12
C ALA A 86 -28.81 27.95 -17.30
N ASP A 87 -28.41 29.21 -17.23
CA ASP A 87 -28.68 30.24 -18.23
C ASP A 87 -27.68 31.42 -18.16
N ALA A 88 -27.77 32.35 -19.09
CA ALA A 88 -26.93 33.53 -19.17
C ALA A 88 -27.08 34.50 -17.98
N ALA A 89 -28.18 34.46 -17.25
CA ALA A 89 -28.41 35.34 -16.09
C ALA A 89 -27.66 34.81 -14.87
N SER A 90 -27.70 33.51 -14.63
CA SER A 90 -26.97 32.79 -13.57
C SER A 90 -25.46 32.73 -13.84
N ALA A 91 -25.03 32.93 -15.11
CA ALA A 91 -23.64 32.97 -15.47
C ALA A 91 -22.86 34.21 -14.97
N LYS A 92 -23.55 35.27 -14.52
CA LYS A 92 -22.89 36.50 -14.09
C LYS A 92 -22.12 36.34 -12.77
N VAL A 93 -22.65 35.57 -11.84
CA VAL A 93 -21.99 35.24 -10.58
C VAL A 93 -22.14 33.73 -10.39
N ILE A 94 -21.01 33.05 -10.34
CA ILE A 94 -20.93 31.60 -10.24
C ILE A 94 -20.31 31.27 -8.89
N THR A 95 -21.04 30.53 -8.07
CA THR A 95 -20.55 30.07 -6.77
C THR A 95 -19.94 28.69 -6.92
N ALA A 96 -18.63 28.57 -6.75
CA ALA A 96 -17.97 27.26 -6.65
C ALA A 96 -18.08 26.77 -5.21
N THR A 97 -18.78 25.67 -5.06
CA THR A 97 -18.86 24.99 -3.76
C THR A 97 -17.70 24.01 -3.67
N LYS A 98 -16.74 24.31 -2.81
CA LYS A 98 -15.71 23.32 -2.47
C LYS A 98 -16.39 22.24 -1.64
N ILE A 99 -16.69 21.09 -2.27
CA ILE A 99 -17.17 19.93 -1.55
C ILE A 99 -15.96 19.36 -0.80
N HIS A 100 -15.92 19.54 0.52
CA HIS A 100 -14.94 18.83 1.33
C HIS A 100 -15.25 17.34 1.24
N LYS A 101 -14.49 16.61 0.42
CA LYS A 101 -14.45 15.16 0.49
C LYS A 101 -14.10 14.78 1.92
N LEU A 102 -14.75 13.75 2.45
CA LEU A 102 -14.22 13.04 3.60
C LEU A 102 -12.74 12.80 3.29
N ASP A 103 -11.87 13.53 3.98
CA ASP A 103 -10.44 13.23 3.93
C ASP A 103 -10.28 11.84 4.55
N GLU A 104 -10.58 10.83 3.76
CA GLU A 104 -9.84 9.60 3.91
C GLU A 104 -8.41 10.07 3.96
N PHE A 105 -7.62 9.66 4.94
CA PHE A 105 -6.21 10.00 5.08
C PHE A 105 -5.46 9.75 3.75
N VAL A 106 -5.87 10.42 2.68
CA VAL A 106 -5.29 10.38 1.36
C VAL A 106 -4.55 11.70 1.22
N ILE A 107 -3.25 11.61 1.42
CA ILE A 107 -2.32 12.66 1.08
C ILE A 107 -2.35 12.79 -0.43
N LYS A 108 -3.17 13.70 -0.97
CA LYS A 108 -3.08 14.10 -2.37
C LYS A 108 -1.98 15.13 -2.50
N ASP A 109 -0.77 14.68 -2.84
CA ASP A 109 0.30 15.57 -3.23
C ASP A 109 0.86 15.20 -4.60
N LYS A 110 1.10 16.22 -5.44
CA LYS A 110 1.49 16.09 -6.86
C LYS A 110 2.93 15.59 -7.08
N VAL A 111 3.66 15.21 -6.05
CA VAL A 111 5.07 14.86 -6.15
C VAL A 111 5.28 13.35 -6.09
N THR A 112 6.19 12.87 -6.90
CA THR A 112 6.47 11.44 -7.16
C THR A 112 6.80 10.61 -5.92
N ARG A 113 7.24 11.25 -4.84
CA ARG A 113 7.51 10.64 -3.55
C ARG A 113 7.69 11.74 -2.52
N GLU A 114 6.85 11.83 -1.52
CA GLU A 114 7.01 12.84 -0.49
C GLU A 114 6.95 12.28 0.92
N LEU A 115 7.97 12.67 1.69
CA LEU A 115 7.87 12.74 3.13
C LEU A 115 7.01 13.96 3.44
N ASN A 116 5.79 13.72 3.92
CA ASN A 116 4.87 14.80 4.17
C ASN A 116 5.28 15.59 5.42
N THR A 117 5.80 16.81 5.22
CA THR A 117 6.19 17.70 6.32
C THR A 117 4.97 18.37 6.97
N LEU A 118 3.83 18.40 6.30
CA LEU A 118 2.61 19.04 6.79
C LEU A 118 1.90 18.17 7.83
N GLN A 119 1.95 16.85 7.69
CA GLN A 119 1.30 15.95 8.64
C GLN A 119 2.12 15.74 9.92
N THR A 120 1.41 15.54 11.03
CA THR A 120 2.04 15.23 12.32
C THR A 120 2.68 13.85 12.30
N ARG A 121 2.05 12.84 11.69
CA ARG A 121 2.63 11.52 11.51
C ARG A 121 3.74 11.50 10.46
N ASN A 122 4.71 10.59 10.63
CA ASN A 122 5.78 10.37 9.64
C ASN A 122 5.26 9.45 8.54
N VAL A 123 4.78 10.05 7.44
CA VAL A 123 4.21 9.32 6.30
C VAL A 123 5.04 9.51 5.06
N GLU A 124 5.39 8.41 4.41
CA GLU A 124 6.03 8.36 3.09
C GLU A 124 5.02 7.82 2.08
N THR A 125 4.72 8.58 1.03
CA THR A 125 3.80 8.16 -0.04
C THR A 125 4.59 7.79 -1.28
N ILE A 126 4.32 6.60 -1.81
CA ILE A 126 4.82 6.11 -3.10
C ILE A 126 3.68 6.27 -4.10
N THR A 127 3.85 7.09 -5.12
CA THR A 127 2.81 7.39 -6.09
C THR A 127 2.90 6.50 -7.33
N LYS A 128 1.85 6.49 -8.17
CA LYS A 128 1.80 5.80 -9.46
C LYS A 128 3.05 5.98 -10.32
N LYS A 129 3.64 7.18 -10.34
CA LYS A 129 4.86 7.46 -11.11
C LYS A 129 6.07 6.66 -10.61
N GLU A 130 6.13 6.38 -9.30
CA GLU A 130 7.22 5.58 -8.72
C GLU A 130 7.08 4.10 -9.11
N PHE A 131 5.86 3.57 -9.13
CA PHE A 131 5.60 2.19 -9.57
C PHE A 131 5.95 1.96 -11.04
N GLN A 132 5.81 2.98 -11.89
CA GLN A 132 6.15 2.89 -13.30
C GLN A 132 7.68 2.88 -13.57
N LYS A 133 8.50 3.26 -12.58
CA LYS A 133 9.97 3.28 -12.69
C LYS A 133 10.62 1.90 -12.56
N ALA A 134 9.94 0.95 -11.97
CA ALA A 134 10.34 -0.44 -11.94
C ALA A 134 9.39 -1.27 -12.80
N ALA A 135 9.85 -2.41 -13.32
CA ALA A 135 8.99 -3.37 -14.02
C ALA A 135 8.03 -4.07 -13.04
N CYS A 136 7.32 -3.28 -12.22
CA CYS A 136 6.52 -3.77 -11.12
C CYS A 136 5.22 -4.37 -11.63
N CYS A 137 5.15 -5.69 -11.61
CA CYS A 137 3.93 -6.43 -11.94
C CYS A 137 3.11 -6.77 -10.69
N ARG A 138 3.73 -6.74 -9.50
CA ARG A 138 3.11 -7.06 -8.20
C ARG A 138 3.41 -5.98 -7.17
N LEU A 139 2.55 -5.87 -6.14
CA LEU A 139 2.78 -4.95 -5.03
C LEU A 139 4.13 -5.21 -4.35
N SER A 140 4.54 -6.46 -4.19
CA SER A 140 5.83 -6.83 -3.58
C SER A 140 7.03 -6.15 -4.26
N GLU A 141 7.03 -6.07 -5.59
CA GLU A 141 8.10 -5.47 -6.40
C GLU A 141 8.10 -3.93 -6.31
N SER A 142 6.97 -3.32 -5.92
CA SER A 142 6.82 -1.87 -5.79
C SER A 142 7.68 -1.25 -4.67
N PHE A 143 8.17 -2.07 -3.75
CA PHE A 143 8.98 -1.63 -2.62
C PHE A 143 10.49 -1.64 -2.88
N ASP A 144 10.96 -2.17 -4.00
CA ASP A 144 12.40 -2.33 -4.29
C ASP A 144 13.17 -1.00 -4.28
N ASN A 145 12.51 0.10 -4.65
CA ASN A 145 13.08 1.44 -4.68
C ASN A 145 12.94 2.20 -3.34
N THR A 146 12.48 1.56 -2.26
CA THR A 146 12.31 2.22 -0.97
C THR A 146 13.32 1.77 0.07
N GLY A 147 13.86 2.69 0.86
CA GLY A 147 14.68 2.38 2.02
C GLY A 147 13.86 2.02 3.27
N SER A 148 12.58 2.44 3.32
CA SER A 148 11.71 2.29 4.48
C SER A 148 11.14 0.89 4.62
N VAL A 149 10.79 0.27 3.50
CA VAL A 149 10.25 -1.08 3.42
C VAL A 149 11.23 -1.96 2.66
N SER A 150 11.47 -3.14 3.16
CA SER A 150 12.18 -4.19 2.45
C SER A 150 11.20 -5.32 2.18
N VAL A 151 11.29 -5.95 1.02
CA VAL A 151 10.55 -7.18 0.73
C VAL A 151 11.55 -8.28 0.41
N SER A 152 11.31 -9.46 0.96
CA SER A 152 12.11 -10.65 0.68
C SER A 152 11.20 -11.87 0.53
N GLU A 153 11.64 -12.86 -0.21
CA GLU A 153 11.02 -14.18 -0.19
C GLU A 153 11.38 -14.86 1.14
N THR A 154 10.39 -15.47 1.78
CA THR A 154 10.58 -16.15 3.06
C THR A 154 11.25 -17.52 2.87
N ASP A 155 10.96 -18.15 1.76
CA ASP A 155 11.53 -19.43 1.34
C ASP A 155 11.27 -19.67 -0.17
N ALA A 156 12.09 -20.50 -0.80
CA ALA A 156 11.96 -20.84 -2.22
C ALA A 156 10.79 -21.82 -2.49
N VAL A 157 10.31 -22.52 -1.48
CA VAL A 157 9.29 -23.59 -1.64
C VAL A 157 7.90 -22.97 -1.80
N THR A 158 7.51 -22.06 -0.91
CA THR A 158 6.20 -21.41 -0.99
C THR A 158 6.20 -20.23 -1.96
N GLY A 159 7.38 -19.61 -2.18
CA GLY A 159 7.50 -18.31 -2.87
C GLY A 159 6.71 -17.23 -2.18
N ALA A 160 6.45 -17.37 -0.87
CA ALA A 160 5.79 -16.37 -0.06
C ALA A 160 6.72 -15.16 0.11
N LYS A 161 6.14 -13.97 0.05
CA LYS A 161 6.88 -12.71 0.18
C LYS A 161 6.45 -11.98 1.42
N GLU A 162 7.40 -11.52 2.18
CA GLU A 162 7.17 -10.77 3.40
C GLU A 162 7.81 -9.39 3.31
N MET A 163 7.05 -8.37 3.70
CA MET A 163 7.61 -7.04 3.89
C MET A 163 8.23 -6.92 5.28
N GLU A 164 9.20 -6.02 5.41
CA GLU A 164 9.84 -5.66 6.66
C GLU A 164 9.85 -4.14 6.81
N ILE A 165 9.37 -3.65 7.95
CA ILE A 165 9.36 -2.23 8.31
C ILE A 165 9.98 -2.10 9.70
N LEU A 166 10.93 -1.18 9.87
CA LEU A 166 11.62 -0.92 11.16
C LEU A 166 12.27 -2.16 11.79
N GLY A 167 12.80 -3.09 10.98
CA GLY A 167 13.39 -4.35 11.47
C GLY A 167 12.37 -5.39 11.92
N LEU A 168 11.09 -5.12 11.74
CA LEU A 168 9.98 -6.01 12.10
C LEU A 168 9.36 -6.62 10.85
N ARG A 169 8.94 -7.88 10.98
CA ARG A 169 8.19 -8.60 9.96
C ARG A 169 6.86 -7.89 9.66
N GLY A 170 6.38 -8.02 8.43
CA GLY A 170 5.16 -7.37 7.97
C GLY A 170 3.89 -7.78 8.70
N ILE A 171 3.87 -8.93 9.36
CA ILE A 171 2.79 -9.34 10.27
C ILE A 171 2.56 -8.33 11.42
N TYR A 172 3.57 -7.54 11.74
CA TYR A 172 3.52 -6.47 12.76
C TYR A 172 3.18 -5.09 12.18
N SER A 173 2.86 -5.01 10.89
CA SER A 173 2.36 -3.81 10.22
C SER A 173 0.86 -3.94 9.97
N LEU A 174 0.12 -2.86 10.19
CA LEU A 174 -1.28 -2.81 9.78
C LEU A 174 -1.35 -2.53 8.27
N ILE A 175 -1.80 -3.50 7.49
CA ILE A 175 -2.04 -3.31 6.07
C ILE A 175 -3.51 -2.93 5.86
N THR A 176 -3.74 -1.85 5.14
CA THR A 176 -5.08 -1.40 4.75
C THR A 176 -5.21 -1.33 3.24
N LEU A 177 -6.39 -1.65 2.72
CA LEU A 177 -6.76 -1.51 1.33
C LEU A 177 -7.85 -0.45 1.22
N ASP A 178 -7.60 0.63 0.50
CA ASP A 178 -8.49 1.80 0.46
C ASP A 178 -8.94 2.23 1.88
N ASN A 179 -7.95 2.32 2.82
CA ASN A 179 -8.12 2.66 4.26
C ASN A 179 -9.01 1.70 5.07
N THR A 180 -9.30 0.51 4.60
CA THR A 180 -9.98 -0.54 5.36
C THR A 180 -8.98 -1.62 5.77
N PRO A 181 -8.91 -2.05 7.06
CA PRO A 181 -8.00 -3.10 7.51
C PRO A 181 -8.16 -4.38 6.69
N ASP A 182 -7.07 -4.84 6.10
CA ASP A 182 -7.08 -5.97 5.18
C ASP A 182 -5.82 -6.86 5.37
N PHE A 183 -5.71 -7.94 4.60
CA PHE A 183 -4.56 -8.87 4.56
C PHE A 183 -4.12 -9.44 5.91
N GLY A 184 -5.04 -9.56 6.86
CA GLY A 184 -4.83 -10.40 8.05
C GLY A 184 -5.35 -11.81 7.82
N GLY A 185 -4.71 -12.81 8.41
CA GLY A 185 -5.22 -14.17 8.42
C GLY A 185 -4.49 -15.16 7.51
N ILE A 186 -5.20 -16.20 7.08
CA ILE A 186 -4.56 -17.38 6.48
C ILE A 186 -3.92 -17.14 5.12
N ASN A 187 -4.35 -16.14 4.35
CA ASN A 187 -3.76 -15.81 3.05
C ASN A 187 -2.63 -14.75 3.14
N TYR A 188 -2.25 -14.33 4.36
CA TYR A 188 -1.19 -13.34 4.57
C TYR A 188 0.13 -13.67 3.83
N PRO A 189 0.64 -14.93 3.79
CA PRO A 189 1.89 -15.25 3.10
C PRO A 189 1.91 -14.88 1.61
N PHE A 190 0.74 -14.85 0.98
CA PHE A 190 0.59 -14.55 -0.45
C PHE A 190 -0.02 -13.17 -0.72
N ALA A 191 -0.32 -12.40 0.33
CA ALA A 191 -1.09 -11.15 0.26
C ALA A 191 -0.45 -10.10 -0.65
N LEU A 192 0.88 -9.94 -0.62
CA LEU A 192 1.60 -8.97 -1.45
C LEU A 192 1.55 -9.30 -2.94
N ASP A 193 1.42 -10.58 -3.29
CA ASP A 193 1.30 -11.04 -4.68
C ASP A 193 -0.16 -11.04 -5.17
N MET A 194 -1.14 -10.96 -4.26
CA MET A 194 -2.58 -10.89 -4.60
C MET A 194 -3.03 -9.51 -5.08
N ILE A 195 -2.15 -8.51 -5.07
CA ILE A 195 -2.44 -7.19 -5.62
C ILE A 195 -1.54 -6.92 -6.82
N PRO A 196 -2.09 -6.87 -8.03
CA PRO A 196 -1.35 -6.47 -9.22
C PRO A 196 -0.83 -5.04 -9.10
N GLY A 197 0.44 -4.80 -9.43
CA GLY A 197 1.07 -3.49 -9.39
C GLY A 197 0.37 -2.46 -10.28
N THR A 198 -0.23 -2.90 -11.38
CA THR A 198 -0.99 -2.04 -12.29
C THR A 198 -2.27 -1.46 -11.68
N TRP A 199 -2.81 -2.07 -10.59
CA TRP A 199 -4.01 -1.60 -9.89
C TRP A 199 -3.72 -0.50 -8.87
N LEU A 200 -2.44 -0.28 -8.54
CA LEU A 200 -2.02 0.70 -7.54
C LEU A 200 -2.19 2.13 -8.04
N ASN A 201 -2.75 2.99 -7.22
CA ASN A 201 -2.70 4.44 -7.37
C ASN A 201 -1.59 5.03 -6.50
N GLU A 202 -1.55 4.61 -5.23
CA GLU A 202 -0.54 5.03 -4.28
C GLU A 202 -0.36 3.99 -3.17
N VAL A 203 0.78 4.05 -2.47
CA VAL A 203 1.00 3.33 -1.21
C VAL A 203 1.53 4.33 -0.19
N ALA A 204 0.78 4.53 0.89
CA ALA A 204 1.17 5.39 1.99
C ALA A 204 1.71 4.55 3.16
N ILE A 205 2.96 4.83 3.58
CA ILE A 205 3.67 4.13 4.64
C ILE A 205 3.80 5.07 5.83
N SER A 206 3.07 4.81 6.90
CA SER A 206 3.21 5.51 8.18
C SER A 206 4.08 4.69 9.12
N LYS A 207 5.18 5.26 9.60
CA LYS A 207 6.14 4.58 10.47
C LYS A 207 5.80 4.77 11.94
N GLY A 208 6.16 3.78 12.77
CA GLY A 208 5.84 3.73 14.19
C GLY A 208 4.49 3.07 14.46
N ILE A 209 3.86 3.39 15.58
CA ILE A 209 2.56 2.79 15.91
C ILE A 209 1.47 3.18 14.91
N SER A 210 0.61 2.24 14.53
CA SER A 210 -0.47 2.49 13.59
C SER A 210 -1.52 3.46 14.13
N ASN A 211 -2.37 3.95 13.24
CA ASN A 211 -3.53 4.76 13.59
C ASN A 211 -4.58 3.90 14.34
N ALA A 212 -4.97 4.32 15.53
CA ALA A 212 -6.00 3.63 16.32
C ALA A 212 -7.38 3.56 15.62
N ILE A 213 -7.65 4.44 14.67
CA ILE A 213 -8.89 4.44 13.86
C ILE A 213 -9.01 3.12 13.09
N ASN A 214 -7.91 2.67 12.45
CA ASN A 214 -7.92 1.51 11.57
C ASN A 214 -7.59 0.20 12.29
N GLY A 215 -7.05 0.24 13.51
CA GLY A 215 -6.71 -0.96 14.27
C GLY A 215 -5.53 -0.76 15.21
N SER A 216 -5.22 -1.78 16.00
CA SER A 216 -4.19 -1.76 17.03
C SER A 216 -3.01 -2.69 16.76
N ASN A 217 -3.02 -3.42 15.64
CA ASN A 217 -2.03 -4.48 15.33
C ASN A 217 -0.79 -4.00 14.56
N GLY A 218 -0.66 -2.69 14.30
CA GLY A 218 0.48 -2.13 13.57
C GLY A 218 1.57 -1.61 14.52
N PHE A 219 2.49 -2.45 14.97
CA PHE A 219 3.60 -2.06 15.84
C PHE A 219 4.72 -1.34 15.10
N SER A 220 4.96 -1.73 13.84
CA SER A 220 5.97 -1.11 12.97
C SER A 220 5.41 0.00 12.10
N GLY A 221 4.08 0.13 12.03
CA GLY A 221 3.41 1.15 11.24
C GLY A 221 2.18 0.65 10.51
N GLN A 222 1.74 1.48 9.58
CA GLN A 222 0.61 1.20 8.70
C GLN A 222 1.04 1.36 7.25
N VAL A 223 0.63 0.43 6.40
CA VAL A 223 0.77 0.51 4.94
C VAL A 223 -0.62 0.59 4.35
N ASN A 224 -1.00 1.76 3.86
CA ASN A 224 -2.26 1.93 3.15
C ASN A 224 -2.04 1.77 1.65
N ILE A 225 -2.72 0.83 1.04
CA ILE A 225 -2.67 0.53 -0.38
C ILE A 225 -3.90 1.17 -1.01
N GLY A 226 -3.70 2.27 -1.73
CA GLY A 226 -4.72 2.95 -2.50
C GLY A 226 -4.84 2.33 -3.89
N LEU A 227 -6.01 1.79 -4.22
CA LEU A 227 -6.29 1.27 -5.55
C LEU A 227 -6.81 2.37 -6.47
N LYS A 228 -6.62 2.17 -7.77
CA LYS A 228 -7.12 3.09 -8.80
C LYS A 228 -8.62 3.38 -8.66
N ASN A 229 -8.97 4.63 -8.94
CA ASN A 229 -10.33 5.13 -8.90
C ASN A 229 -10.91 5.15 -10.32
N PRO A 230 -12.12 4.56 -10.57
CA PRO A 230 -12.76 4.58 -11.88
C PRO A 230 -13.02 5.96 -12.48
N PHE A 231 -13.11 7.02 -11.64
CA PHE A 231 -13.23 8.41 -12.13
C PHE A 231 -11.94 8.96 -12.73
N GLU A 232 -10.78 8.47 -12.27
CA GLU A 232 -9.47 9.04 -12.59
C GLU A 232 -8.62 8.16 -13.51
N ASP A 233 -8.93 6.85 -13.57
CA ASP A 233 -8.16 5.91 -14.40
C ASP A 233 -8.64 5.93 -15.85
N GLN A 234 -7.77 5.47 -16.75
CA GLN A 234 -8.05 5.43 -18.19
C GLN A 234 -9.27 4.57 -18.50
N PRO A 235 -10.11 4.93 -19.49
CA PRO A 235 -11.27 4.13 -19.88
C PRO A 235 -10.92 2.70 -20.29
N LEU A 236 -9.76 2.52 -20.92
CA LEU A 236 -9.19 1.21 -21.27
C LEU A 236 -7.68 1.23 -21.03
N PHE A 237 -7.20 0.29 -20.25
CA PHE A 237 -5.77 0.02 -20.06
C PHE A 237 -5.50 -1.46 -20.28
N VAL A 238 -4.47 -1.77 -21.05
CA VAL A 238 -3.99 -3.14 -21.30
C VAL A 238 -2.50 -3.16 -21.06
N ASN A 239 -2.03 -4.11 -20.26
CA ASN A 239 -0.61 -4.35 -20.02
C ASN A 239 -0.32 -5.84 -20.18
N MET A 240 0.79 -6.15 -20.82
CA MET A 240 1.32 -7.50 -20.95
C MET A 240 2.78 -7.50 -20.51
N TYR A 241 3.16 -8.52 -19.76
CA TYR A 241 4.52 -8.72 -19.29
C TYR A 241 4.95 -10.16 -19.52
N GLY A 242 6.22 -10.36 -19.81
CA GLY A 242 6.85 -11.66 -19.88
C GLY A 242 8.33 -11.57 -19.57
N ASN A 243 8.89 -12.61 -18.95
CA ASN A 243 10.31 -12.69 -18.63
C ASN A 243 10.94 -14.02 -19.08
N THR A 244 12.27 -14.06 -19.05
CA THR A 244 13.06 -15.24 -19.43
C THR A 244 12.90 -16.40 -18.46
N MET A 245 12.44 -16.15 -17.23
CA MET A 245 12.16 -17.17 -16.21
C MET A 245 10.84 -17.90 -16.47
N GLY A 246 10.09 -17.53 -17.52
CA GLY A 246 8.85 -18.19 -17.93
C GLY A 246 7.59 -17.68 -17.25
N ARG A 247 7.63 -16.48 -16.62
CA ARG A 247 6.48 -15.77 -16.09
C ARG A 247 5.85 -14.91 -17.16
N TYR A 248 4.53 -15.03 -17.35
CA TYR A 248 3.73 -14.20 -18.24
C TYR A 248 2.54 -13.63 -17.47
N GLU A 249 2.21 -12.38 -17.75
CA GLU A 249 1.11 -11.66 -17.11
C GLU A 249 0.32 -10.82 -18.11
N ALA A 250 -0.98 -10.70 -17.86
CA ALA A 250 -1.88 -9.83 -18.58
C ALA A 250 -2.76 -9.06 -17.59
N ASN A 251 -2.90 -7.76 -17.80
CA ASN A 251 -3.74 -6.87 -17.03
C ASN A 251 -4.68 -6.11 -17.96
N VAL A 252 -5.96 -6.00 -17.60
CA VAL A 252 -6.95 -5.22 -18.32
C VAL A 252 -7.76 -4.40 -17.32
N HIS A 253 -7.87 -3.09 -17.56
CA HIS A 253 -8.77 -2.21 -16.80
C HIS A 253 -9.78 -1.62 -17.77
N ILE A 254 -11.03 -1.59 -17.37
CA ILE A 254 -12.14 -0.99 -18.11
C ILE A 254 -12.89 -0.08 -17.15
N ASN A 255 -12.83 1.23 -17.37
CA ASN A 255 -13.46 2.23 -16.51
C ASN A 255 -14.46 3.05 -17.29
N LYS A 256 -15.55 3.42 -16.64
CA LYS A 256 -16.59 4.23 -17.24
C LYS A 256 -17.24 5.14 -16.21
N VAL A 257 -17.22 6.44 -16.48
CA VAL A 257 -18.13 7.40 -15.87
C VAL A 257 -19.51 7.23 -16.53
N LEU A 258 -20.56 7.07 -15.73
CA LEU A 258 -21.91 6.81 -16.22
C LEU A 258 -22.55 8.10 -16.76
N PRO A 259 -23.73 8.02 -17.43
CA PRO A 259 -24.42 9.21 -17.94
C PRO A 259 -24.74 10.26 -16.87
N ASN A 260 -25.02 9.85 -15.63
CA ASN A 260 -24.95 10.74 -14.47
C ASN A 260 -23.49 10.76 -13.99
N PRO A 261 -22.77 11.89 -14.08
CA PRO A 261 -21.35 11.99 -13.78
C PRO A 261 -20.99 11.75 -12.32
N ALA A 262 -21.98 11.71 -11.41
CA ALA A 262 -21.78 11.31 -10.02
C ALA A 262 -21.45 9.82 -9.83
N PHE A 263 -21.55 9.00 -10.89
CA PHE A 263 -21.35 7.56 -10.79
C PHE A 263 -20.23 7.10 -11.72
N ALA A 264 -19.35 6.27 -11.22
CA ALA A 264 -18.32 5.60 -12.01
C ALA A 264 -18.21 4.12 -11.68
N THR A 265 -17.83 3.32 -12.66
CA THR A 265 -17.61 1.88 -12.51
C THR A 265 -16.31 1.47 -13.17
N GLY A 266 -15.63 0.49 -12.57
CA GLY A 266 -14.39 -0.07 -13.08
C GLY A 266 -14.31 -1.58 -12.89
N LEU A 267 -13.81 -2.26 -13.93
CA LEU A 267 -13.48 -3.67 -13.91
C LEU A 267 -11.97 -3.82 -14.15
N TYR A 268 -11.29 -4.48 -13.24
CA TYR A 268 -9.84 -4.71 -13.26
C TYR A 268 -9.61 -6.21 -13.27
N LEU A 269 -8.92 -6.72 -14.29
CA LEU A 269 -8.62 -8.13 -14.45
C LEU A 269 -7.11 -8.33 -14.50
N HIS A 270 -6.64 -9.38 -13.86
CA HIS A 270 -5.25 -9.82 -13.89
C HIS A 270 -5.18 -11.34 -14.01
N ALA A 271 -4.29 -11.81 -14.88
CA ALA A 271 -3.91 -13.21 -14.96
C ALA A 271 -2.40 -13.32 -15.05
N SER A 272 -1.81 -14.26 -14.33
CA SER A 272 -0.38 -14.55 -14.43
C SER A 272 -0.12 -16.05 -14.35
N LYS A 273 0.96 -16.49 -15.01
CA LYS A 273 1.40 -17.87 -14.96
C LYS A 273 2.92 -17.96 -15.08
N ASN A 274 3.53 -18.80 -14.23
CA ASN A 274 4.92 -19.21 -14.32
C ASN A 274 4.99 -20.69 -14.75
N PHE A 275 5.67 -20.94 -15.87
CA PHE A 275 5.70 -22.27 -16.51
C PHE A 275 7.01 -23.03 -16.28
N ASN A 276 8.12 -22.33 -15.99
CA ASN A 276 9.43 -22.94 -16.02
C ASN A 276 9.85 -23.48 -14.66
N LYS A 277 10.33 -24.73 -14.65
CA LYS A 277 11.00 -25.32 -13.48
C LYS A 277 12.47 -24.91 -13.51
N ILE A 278 12.82 -23.89 -12.74
CA ILE A 278 14.17 -23.34 -12.66
C ILE A 278 14.90 -23.96 -11.48
N ASP A 279 16.18 -24.24 -11.67
CA ASP A 279 17.10 -24.84 -10.73
C ASP A 279 18.52 -24.44 -11.17
N ASP A 280 18.89 -23.20 -10.82
CA ASP A 280 20.15 -22.60 -11.24
C ASP A 280 21.33 -23.03 -10.36
N ASN A 281 21.06 -23.47 -9.13
CA ASN A 281 22.06 -23.98 -8.21
C ASN A 281 22.34 -25.49 -8.35
N HIS A 282 21.53 -26.20 -9.18
CA HIS A 282 21.65 -27.63 -9.49
C HIS A 282 21.47 -28.58 -8.29
N ASP A 283 20.63 -28.21 -7.32
CA ASP A 283 20.31 -29.03 -6.15
C ASP A 283 19.11 -29.96 -6.37
N ASN A 284 18.50 -29.95 -7.55
CA ASN A 284 17.30 -30.68 -7.95
C ASN A 284 16.01 -30.19 -7.29
N TYR A 285 16.01 -29.00 -6.67
CA TYR A 285 14.81 -28.32 -6.22
C TYR A 285 14.48 -27.12 -7.12
N MET A 286 13.22 -26.75 -7.20
CA MET A 286 12.83 -25.56 -7.94
C MET A 286 13.18 -24.32 -7.11
N ASP A 287 13.92 -23.36 -7.72
CA ASP A 287 14.27 -22.09 -7.08
C ASP A 287 13.06 -21.19 -6.87
N THR A 288 12.03 -21.33 -7.71
CA THR A 288 10.76 -20.62 -7.62
C THR A 288 9.60 -21.56 -7.93
N PRO A 289 8.46 -21.43 -7.26
CA PRO A 289 7.30 -22.29 -7.57
C PRO A 289 6.73 -22.01 -8.95
N LEU A 290 6.22 -23.02 -9.61
CA LEU A 290 5.25 -22.86 -10.67
C LEU A 290 4.01 -22.19 -10.07
N SER A 291 3.46 -21.19 -10.72
CA SER A 291 2.31 -20.45 -10.20
C SER A 291 1.28 -20.14 -11.28
N SER A 292 0.02 -20.08 -10.89
CA SER A 292 -1.10 -19.64 -11.73
C SER A 292 -2.00 -18.78 -10.88
N GLN A 293 -2.22 -17.51 -11.30
CA GLN A 293 -3.07 -16.59 -10.57
C GLN A 293 -4.12 -15.97 -11.49
N LEU A 294 -5.34 -15.90 -10.99
CA LEU A 294 -6.44 -15.14 -11.57
C LEU A 294 -6.98 -14.17 -10.52
N ASN A 295 -7.16 -12.91 -10.91
CA ASN A 295 -7.60 -11.86 -10.03
C ASN A 295 -8.60 -10.97 -10.76
N ALA A 296 -9.74 -10.69 -10.15
CA ALA A 296 -10.79 -9.83 -10.69
C ALA A 296 -11.29 -8.89 -9.60
N LEU A 297 -11.33 -7.60 -9.92
CA LEU A 297 -11.82 -6.54 -9.03
C LEU A 297 -12.84 -5.70 -9.78
N TYR A 298 -14.03 -5.58 -9.22
CA TYR A 298 -15.05 -4.65 -9.65
C TYR A 298 -15.16 -3.50 -8.65
N LYS A 299 -15.16 -2.26 -9.12
CA LYS A 299 -15.35 -1.05 -8.28
C LYS A 299 -16.54 -0.26 -8.81
N PHE A 300 -17.35 0.23 -7.88
CA PHE A 300 -18.42 1.19 -8.12
C PHE A 300 -18.25 2.36 -7.15
N ARG A 301 -18.31 3.58 -7.66
CA ARG A 301 -18.14 4.81 -6.88
C ARG A 301 -19.27 5.77 -7.13
N ILE A 302 -19.66 6.46 -6.06
CA ILE A 302 -20.59 7.60 -6.07
C ILE A 302 -19.81 8.77 -5.49
N ASP A 303 -19.70 9.86 -6.25
CA ASP A 303 -19.00 11.08 -5.85
C ASP A 303 -19.76 12.29 -6.39
N GLY A 304 -19.99 13.31 -5.56
CA GLY A 304 -20.73 14.50 -5.97
C GLY A 304 -22.26 14.34 -6.06
N LEU A 305 -22.82 13.28 -5.52
CA LEU A 305 -24.29 13.15 -5.38
C LEU A 305 -24.76 13.84 -4.10
N GLY A 306 -24.81 15.18 -4.12
CA GLY A 306 -25.10 15.98 -2.93
C GLY A 306 -24.04 15.72 -1.84
N PRO A 307 -24.47 15.59 -0.56
CA PRO A 307 -23.54 15.41 0.55
C PRO A 307 -23.06 13.96 0.78
N TRP A 308 -23.41 13.05 -0.10
CA TRP A 308 -23.10 11.63 0.03
C TRP A 308 -21.95 11.21 -0.87
N GLU A 309 -21.00 10.49 -0.30
CA GLU A 309 -19.93 9.79 -1.00
C GLU A 309 -20.00 8.30 -0.68
N SER A 310 -19.89 7.43 -1.67
CA SER A 310 -19.96 5.99 -1.44
C SER A 310 -19.07 5.22 -2.40
N GLY A 311 -18.55 4.11 -1.93
CA GLY A 311 -17.77 3.19 -2.71
C GLY A 311 -18.10 1.75 -2.38
N LEU A 312 -18.10 0.90 -3.40
CA LEU A 312 -18.22 -0.55 -3.28
C LEU A 312 -17.16 -1.20 -4.15
N SER A 313 -16.48 -2.18 -3.62
CA SER A 313 -15.57 -3.04 -4.38
C SER A 313 -15.83 -4.50 -4.07
N VAL A 314 -15.73 -5.35 -5.10
CA VAL A 314 -15.82 -6.80 -4.99
C VAL A 314 -14.60 -7.39 -5.67
N GLN A 315 -13.83 -8.19 -4.93
CA GLN A 315 -12.62 -8.83 -5.43
C GLN A 315 -12.71 -10.35 -5.28
N PHE A 316 -12.23 -11.03 -6.31
CA PHE A 316 -11.96 -12.47 -6.30
C PHE A 316 -10.51 -12.72 -6.70
N VAL A 317 -9.83 -13.60 -5.96
CA VAL A 317 -8.46 -14.04 -6.25
C VAL A 317 -8.41 -15.55 -6.15
N LYS A 318 -7.73 -16.18 -7.10
CA LYS A 318 -7.29 -17.57 -7.03
C LYS A 318 -5.80 -17.63 -7.35
N ASP A 319 -5.00 -18.24 -6.45
CA ASP A 319 -3.55 -18.40 -6.57
C ASP A 319 -3.18 -19.84 -6.30
N GLU A 320 -2.66 -20.54 -7.30
CA GLU A 320 -2.20 -21.92 -7.22
C GLU A 320 -0.69 -21.96 -7.39
N ARG A 321 0.02 -22.71 -6.50
CA ARG A 321 1.47 -22.84 -6.55
C ARG A 321 1.88 -24.30 -6.39
N THR A 322 2.96 -24.68 -7.08
CA THR A 322 3.58 -26.00 -6.98
C THR A 322 5.09 -25.86 -7.00
N ALA A 323 5.76 -26.44 -6.01
CA ALA A 323 7.20 -26.44 -5.86
C ALA A 323 7.72 -27.81 -5.41
N GLY A 324 9.01 -27.90 -5.10
CA GLY A 324 9.69 -29.11 -4.63
C GLY A 324 10.71 -29.61 -5.63
N GLN A 325 10.93 -30.92 -5.68
CA GLN A 325 11.95 -31.52 -6.54
C GLN A 325 11.60 -31.37 -8.02
N LYS A 326 12.60 -30.98 -8.83
CA LYS A 326 12.48 -30.75 -10.27
C LYS A 326 12.39 -32.07 -11.06
N VAL A 327 13.22 -33.05 -10.69
CA VAL A 327 13.27 -34.37 -11.29
C VAL A 327 12.87 -35.41 -10.23
N VAL A 328 11.82 -36.16 -10.55
CA VAL A 328 11.20 -37.12 -9.63
C VAL A 328 11.80 -38.49 -9.93
N ASN A 329 12.91 -38.87 -9.28
CA ASN A 329 13.53 -40.18 -9.38
C ASN A 329 13.39 -41.01 -8.08
N ALA A 330 12.70 -40.48 -7.06
CA ALA A 330 12.48 -41.11 -5.77
C ALA A 330 11.08 -41.70 -5.68
N GLU A 331 10.91 -42.74 -4.88
CA GLU A 331 9.57 -43.34 -4.61
C GLU A 331 8.61 -42.30 -3.96
N ASN A 332 9.15 -41.38 -3.17
CA ASN A 332 8.38 -40.32 -2.51
C ASN A 332 9.13 -38.96 -2.67
N PRO A 333 8.97 -38.27 -3.82
CA PRO A 333 9.61 -36.99 -4.01
C PRO A 333 8.99 -35.91 -3.10
N TYR A 334 9.81 -35.01 -2.58
CA TYR A 334 9.28 -33.85 -1.88
C TYR A 334 8.54 -32.95 -2.88
N THR A 335 7.29 -32.67 -2.58
CA THR A 335 6.44 -31.71 -3.30
C THR A 335 5.79 -30.77 -2.32
N ALA A 336 5.62 -29.51 -2.75
CA ALA A 336 4.87 -28.51 -2.02
C ALA A 336 3.81 -27.91 -2.95
N THR A 337 2.60 -27.82 -2.44
CA THR A 337 1.46 -27.24 -3.17
C THR A 337 0.71 -26.27 -2.28
N SER A 338 0.15 -25.21 -2.87
CA SER A 338 -0.83 -24.34 -2.21
C SER A 338 -1.90 -23.90 -3.21
N ASP A 339 -3.16 -23.93 -2.78
CA ASP A 339 -4.33 -23.34 -3.46
C ASP A 339 -4.93 -22.31 -2.49
N ALA A 340 -4.74 -21.05 -2.81
CA ALA A 340 -5.25 -19.93 -2.02
C ALA A 340 -6.38 -19.24 -2.79
N GLN A 341 -7.53 -19.08 -2.14
CA GLN A 341 -8.68 -18.39 -2.70
C GLN A 341 -9.10 -17.27 -1.75
N ARG A 342 -9.51 -16.16 -2.34
CA ARG A 342 -10.00 -15.01 -1.60
C ARG A 342 -11.19 -14.39 -2.30
N PHE A 343 -12.24 -14.15 -1.54
CA PHE A 343 -13.38 -13.33 -1.96
C PHE A 343 -13.58 -12.20 -0.96
N THR A 344 -13.65 -10.95 -1.44
CA THR A 344 -13.81 -9.78 -0.59
C THR A 344 -14.88 -8.85 -1.15
N ILE A 345 -15.77 -8.39 -0.28
CA ILE A 345 -16.64 -7.24 -0.51
C ILE A 345 -16.20 -6.15 0.46
N ASN A 346 -15.89 -4.97 -0.06
CA ASN A 346 -15.50 -3.82 0.73
C ASN A 346 -16.33 -2.61 0.31
N GLY A 347 -16.87 -1.87 1.26
CA GLY A 347 -17.65 -0.69 0.99
C GLY A 347 -17.50 0.38 2.04
N ASN A 348 -17.72 1.61 1.61
CA ASN A 348 -17.77 2.79 2.46
C ASN A 348 -18.89 3.72 2.04
N THR A 349 -19.43 4.46 3.00
CA THR A 349 -20.42 5.51 2.76
C THR A 349 -20.16 6.63 3.74
N GLY A 350 -20.07 7.86 3.25
CA GLY A 350 -19.86 9.05 4.04
C GLY A 350 -20.94 10.11 3.81
N PHE A 351 -21.21 10.90 4.84
CA PHE A 351 -22.10 12.06 4.80
C PHE A 351 -21.34 13.29 5.27
N VAL A 352 -21.23 14.30 4.39
CA VAL A 352 -20.50 15.57 4.63
C VAL A 352 -21.42 16.80 4.65
N GLY A 353 -22.73 16.59 4.58
CA GLY A 353 -23.75 17.65 4.44
C GLY A 353 -24.20 18.33 5.74
N PHE A 354 -23.33 18.40 6.75
CA PHE A 354 -23.63 19.14 7.97
C PHE A 354 -23.46 20.66 7.74
N ASN A 355 -24.23 21.47 8.45
CA ASN A 355 -24.14 22.94 8.39
C ASN A 355 -22.79 23.49 8.91
N LYS A 356 -21.92 22.64 9.42
CA LYS A 356 -20.58 22.97 9.90
C LYS A 356 -19.55 22.32 8.99
N GLU A 357 -18.73 23.12 8.37
CA GLU A 357 -17.58 22.67 7.57
C GLU A 357 -16.63 21.79 8.38
N GLY A 358 -16.12 20.73 7.78
CA GLY A 358 -15.23 19.77 8.42
C GLY A 358 -15.89 18.80 9.39
N ARG A 359 -17.25 18.77 9.45
CA ARG A 359 -17.99 17.75 10.18
C ARG A 359 -18.46 16.67 9.21
N SER A 360 -18.20 15.41 9.56
CA SER A 360 -18.62 14.27 8.75
C SER A 360 -18.91 13.02 9.58
N VAL A 361 -19.68 12.11 9.00
CA VAL A 361 -19.90 10.76 9.51
C VAL A 361 -19.64 9.78 8.40
N GLY A 362 -18.88 8.74 8.68
CA GLY A 362 -18.58 7.68 7.73
C GLY A 362 -18.83 6.29 8.30
N VAL A 363 -19.19 5.37 7.43
CA VAL A 363 -19.32 3.95 7.73
C VAL A 363 -18.47 3.16 6.73
N LYS A 364 -17.73 2.18 7.24
CA LYS A 364 -17.01 1.20 6.43
C LYS A 364 -17.48 -0.21 6.78
N TYR A 365 -17.56 -1.07 5.80
CA TYR A 365 -17.89 -2.47 5.99
C TYR A 365 -17.10 -3.34 5.04
N GLN A 366 -16.69 -4.50 5.54
CA GLN A 366 -15.95 -5.49 4.75
C GLN A 366 -16.40 -6.88 5.14
N TYR A 367 -16.53 -7.74 4.15
CA TYR A 367 -16.61 -9.17 4.32
C TYR A 367 -15.52 -9.84 3.49
N THR A 368 -14.77 -10.74 4.10
CA THR A 368 -13.73 -11.52 3.42
C THR A 368 -13.89 -13.00 3.74
N ASN A 369 -13.89 -13.84 2.71
CA ASN A 369 -13.69 -15.29 2.82
C ASN A 369 -12.31 -15.61 2.25
N ASN A 370 -11.45 -16.22 3.05
CA ASN A 370 -10.16 -16.76 2.65
C ASN A 370 -10.19 -18.29 2.78
N GLN A 371 -9.64 -18.98 1.78
CA GLN A 371 -9.40 -20.42 1.81
C GLN A 371 -7.93 -20.66 1.45
N LEU A 372 -7.31 -21.60 2.14
CA LEU A 372 -5.95 -22.04 1.85
C LEU A 372 -5.85 -23.54 2.10
N ASP A 373 -5.63 -24.27 1.02
CA ASP A 373 -5.27 -25.69 1.05
C ASP A 373 -3.81 -25.83 0.65
N ALA A 374 -2.98 -26.40 1.53
CA ALA A 374 -1.56 -26.54 1.28
C ALA A 374 -1.02 -27.87 1.75
N ALA A 375 -0.01 -28.38 1.04
CA ALA A 375 0.73 -29.57 1.41
C ALA A 375 2.23 -29.31 1.24
N TYR A 376 3.00 -29.61 2.28
CA TYR A 376 4.46 -29.47 2.32
C TYR A 376 5.07 -30.83 2.70
N GLY A 377 5.40 -31.65 1.68
CA GLY A 377 5.77 -33.04 1.89
C GLY A 377 4.64 -33.80 2.59
N VAL A 378 4.87 -34.22 3.84
CA VAL A 378 3.88 -34.99 4.66
C VAL A 378 2.95 -34.07 5.46
N LEU A 379 3.24 -32.79 5.56
CA LEU A 379 2.44 -31.83 6.32
C LEU A 379 1.30 -31.29 5.46
N ASN A 380 0.07 -31.49 5.89
CA ASN A 380 -1.12 -30.93 5.23
C ASN A 380 -1.72 -29.82 6.10
N TYR A 381 -2.14 -28.74 5.43
CA TYR A 381 -2.89 -27.62 6.00
C TYR A 381 -4.17 -27.39 5.21
N ASN A 382 -5.29 -27.28 5.90
CA ASN A 382 -6.56 -26.84 5.34
C ASN A 382 -7.11 -25.70 6.20
N GLY A 383 -7.37 -24.57 5.62
CA GLY A 383 -7.87 -23.39 6.30
C GLY A 383 -9.03 -22.73 5.59
N ASN A 384 -10.04 -22.33 6.37
CA ASN A 384 -11.12 -21.47 5.91
C ASN A 384 -11.37 -20.38 6.95
N GLN A 385 -11.32 -19.12 6.52
CA GLN A 385 -11.51 -17.94 7.35
C GLN A 385 -12.63 -17.08 6.77
N ASN A 386 -13.65 -16.82 7.59
CA ASN A 386 -14.68 -15.82 7.29
C ASN A 386 -14.51 -14.65 8.24
N ARG A 387 -14.30 -13.45 7.69
CA ARG A 387 -14.05 -12.24 8.45
C ARG A 387 -15.03 -11.16 8.07
N GLY A 388 -15.70 -10.56 9.06
CA GLY A 388 -16.56 -9.39 8.92
C GLY A 388 -15.93 -8.22 9.67
N TYR A 389 -15.92 -7.04 9.05
CA TYR A 389 -15.49 -5.79 9.68
C TYR A 389 -16.52 -4.71 9.42
N PHE A 390 -16.87 -3.99 10.48
CA PHE A 390 -17.76 -2.82 10.43
C PHE A 390 -17.14 -1.70 11.25
N GLN A 391 -17.18 -0.47 10.74
CA GLN A 391 -16.69 0.71 11.43
C GLN A 391 -17.61 1.89 11.19
N ALA A 392 -17.95 2.62 12.26
CA ALA A 392 -18.57 3.94 12.20
C ALA A 392 -17.58 4.98 12.72
N LEU A 393 -17.45 6.09 12.00
CA LEU A 393 -16.51 7.16 12.29
C LEU A 393 -17.23 8.50 12.26
N TYR A 394 -17.00 9.32 13.27
CA TYR A 394 -17.37 10.74 13.33
C TYR A 394 -16.11 11.59 13.30
N GLU A 395 -16.12 12.63 12.49
CA GLU A 395 -15.08 13.66 12.41
C GLU A 395 -15.70 15.04 12.67
N ASP A 396 -14.99 15.88 13.43
CA ASP A 396 -15.32 17.30 13.61
C ASP A 396 -14.05 18.15 13.61
N ARG A 397 -14.08 19.27 12.89
CA ARG A 397 -12.99 20.24 12.81
C ARG A 397 -13.45 21.57 13.41
N PHE A 398 -12.57 22.24 14.14
CA PHE A 398 -12.85 23.54 14.75
C PHE A 398 -11.58 24.40 14.84
N ALA A 399 -11.74 25.70 15.13
CA ALA A 399 -10.68 26.69 15.18
C ALA A 399 -9.82 26.71 13.90
N ASP A 400 -10.42 27.05 12.77
CA ASP A 400 -9.79 27.10 11.45
C ASP A 400 -9.14 25.77 11.05
N ALA A 401 -9.83 24.66 11.33
CA ALA A 401 -9.40 23.29 11.06
C ALA A 401 -8.08 22.88 11.75
N LYS A 402 -7.56 23.66 12.71
CA LYS A 402 -6.35 23.30 13.47
C LYS A 402 -6.57 22.16 14.45
N HIS A 403 -7.79 22.03 14.96
CA HIS A 403 -8.20 21.00 15.91
C HIS A 403 -9.14 20.04 15.21
N ILE A 404 -8.81 18.77 15.23
CA ILE A 404 -9.62 17.70 14.62
C ILE A 404 -9.88 16.64 15.69
N ILE A 405 -11.13 16.23 15.82
CA ILE A 405 -11.53 15.11 16.67
C ILE A 405 -12.10 14.02 15.77
N TYR A 406 -11.62 12.82 15.97
CA TYR A 406 -12.21 11.59 15.45
C TYR A 406 -12.72 10.77 16.63
N ALA A 407 -13.92 10.22 16.50
CA ALA A 407 -14.46 9.26 17.45
C ALA A 407 -15.26 8.19 16.70
N GLY A 408 -15.23 6.97 17.19
CA GLY A 408 -15.94 5.92 16.49
C GLY A 408 -15.97 4.58 17.22
N ALA A 409 -16.66 3.66 16.58
CA ALA A 409 -16.76 2.28 17.01
C ALA A 409 -16.50 1.33 15.84
N SER A 410 -16.04 0.16 16.17
CA SER A 410 -15.79 -0.91 15.19
C SER A 410 -16.26 -2.26 15.73
N LEU A 411 -16.55 -3.18 14.83
CA LEU A 411 -16.85 -4.56 15.14
C LEU A 411 -16.06 -5.45 14.17
N LEU A 412 -15.20 -6.30 14.70
CA LEU A 412 -14.55 -7.36 13.97
C LEU A 412 -15.17 -8.70 14.41
N THR A 413 -15.56 -9.51 13.43
CA THR A 413 -15.97 -10.89 13.63
C THR A 413 -15.10 -11.79 12.77
N GLU A 414 -14.66 -12.90 13.33
CA GLU A 414 -13.88 -13.90 12.58
C GLU A 414 -14.28 -15.31 12.97
N ASN A 415 -14.51 -16.14 11.96
CA ASN A 415 -14.64 -17.58 12.11
C ASN A 415 -13.48 -18.22 11.35
N LEU A 416 -12.52 -18.76 12.08
CA LEU A 416 -11.36 -19.46 11.56
C LEU A 416 -11.51 -20.94 11.83
N LYS A 417 -11.56 -21.75 10.75
CA LYS A 417 -11.50 -23.21 10.78
C LYS A 417 -10.20 -23.62 10.12
N GLN A 418 -9.34 -24.30 10.85
CA GLN A 418 -8.06 -24.76 10.30
C GLN A 418 -7.69 -26.13 10.86
N LYS A 419 -7.11 -26.95 10.00
CA LYS A 419 -6.59 -28.27 10.31
C LYS A 419 -5.13 -28.35 9.89
N ILE A 420 -4.25 -28.70 10.82
CA ILE A 420 -2.81 -28.80 10.62
C ILE A 420 -2.39 -30.20 10.99
N ALA A 421 -1.79 -30.94 10.04
CA ALA A 421 -1.39 -32.34 10.25
C ALA A 421 -2.52 -33.21 10.84
N GLY A 422 -3.78 -32.95 10.46
CA GLY A 422 -4.93 -33.69 10.96
C GLY A 422 -5.55 -33.17 12.27
N VAL A 423 -4.92 -32.21 12.96
CA VAL A 423 -5.40 -31.62 14.21
C VAL A 423 -6.16 -30.33 13.94
N ASP A 424 -7.31 -30.16 14.58
CA ASP A 424 -8.17 -28.96 14.43
C ASP A 424 -7.73 -27.84 15.40
N PHE A 425 -7.57 -26.63 14.85
CA PHE A 425 -7.26 -25.40 15.58
C PHE A 425 -8.26 -24.30 15.22
N ASN A 426 -9.53 -24.50 15.57
CA ASN A 426 -10.61 -23.60 15.22
C ASN A 426 -10.71 -22.44 16.21
N ARG A 427 -11.08 -21.24 15.71
CA ARG A 427 -11.20 -20.04 16.53
C ARG A 427 -12.36 -19.16 16.05
N ASN A 428 -13.17 -18.66 16.99
CA ASN A 428 -14.23 -17.70 16.74
C ASN A 428 -13.91 -16.42 17.51
N GLU A 429 -13.73 -15.32 16.81
CA GLU A 429 -13.45 -14.02 17.40
C GLU A 429 -14.65 -13.07 17.24
N LEU A 430 -14.91 -12.33 18.30
CA LEU A 430 -15.83 -11.20 18.33
C LEU A 430 -15.12 -10.06 19.07
N VAL A 431 -14.85 -8.96 18.36
CA VAL A 431 -14.04 -7.86 18.88
C VAL A 431 -14.77 -6.53 18.62
N PRO A 432 -15.72 -6.15 19.50
CA PRO A 432 -16.20 -4.77 19.52
C PRO A 432 -15.08 -3.85 19.98
N GLY A 433 -14.97 -2.68 19.34
CA GLY A 433 -13.96 -1.69 19.67
C GLY A 433 -14.52 -0.27 19.67
N VAL A 434 -13.97 0.58 20.52
CA VAL A 434 -14.24 2.01 20.55
C VAL A 434 -12.92 2.77 20.49
N TYR A 435 -12.91 3.93 19.83
CA TYR A 435 -11.70 4.73 19.71
C TYR A 435 -12.01 6.22 19.64
N ALA A 436 -11.01 6.99 20.07
CA ALA A 436 -10.99 8.43 19.91
C ALA A 436 -9.58 8.90 19.52
N GLU A 437 -9.52 9.93 18.71
CA GLU A 437 -8.30 10.60 18.32
C GLU A 437 -8.51 12.11 18.35
N TYR A 438 -7.55 12.81 18.92
CA TYR A 438 -7.45 14.25 18.85
C TYR A 438 -6.20 14.65 18.12
N ALA A 439 -6.32 15.49 17.10
CA ALA A 439 -5.20 16.05 16.38
C ALA A 439 -5.21 17.58 16.50
N TYR A 440 -4.05 18.14 16.86
CA TYR A 440 -3.74 19.55 16.71
C TYR A 440 -2.65 19.67 15.65
N ASN A 441 -3.00 20.23 14.50
CA ASN A 441 -2.11 20.33 13.35
C ASN A 441 -2.19 21.73 12.73
N PRO A 442 -1.56 22.74 13.36
CA PRO A 442 -1.55 24.09 12.82
C PRO A 442 -0.80 24.12 11.48
N GLN A 443 -1.32 24.89 10.53
CA GLN A 443 -0.57 25.20 9.32
C GLN A 443 0.53 26.19 9.68
N VAL A 444 1.79 25.81 9.44
CA VAL A 444 2.97 26.61 9.80
C VAL A 444 3.34 27.52 8.64
N THR A 445 3.54 28.81 8.94
CA THR A 445 4.06 29.81 7.99
C THR A 445 5.43 30.31 8.44
N GLU A 446 6.19 30.98 7.57
CA GLU A 446 7.50 31.58 7.92
C GLU A 446 7.36 32.64 9.01
N ALA A 447 6.21 33.30 9.10
CA ALA A 447 5.91 34.32 10.10
C ALA A 447 5.69 33.77 11.50
N ASP A 448 5.41 32.46 11.63
CA ASP A 448 5.08 31.82 12.90
C ASP A 448 6.31 31.69 13.78
N LYS A 449 6.37 32.45 14.86
CA LYS A 449 7.48 32.46 15.81
C LYS A 449 7.14 31.77 17.13
N ARG A 450 5.86 31.60 17.46
CA ARG A 450 5.42 30.98 18.68
C ARG A 450 5.56 29.46 18.64
N PHE A 451 5.97 28.85 19.74
CA PHE A 451 6.11 27.39 19.86
C PHE A 451 4.81 26.67 19.53
N SER A 452 3.68 27.17 20.01
CA SER A 452 2.36 26.60 19.76
C SER A 452 1.94 26.54 18.28
N GLU A 453 2.47 27.46 17.45
CA GLU A 453 2.20 27.50 16.02
C GLU A 453 3.06 26.50 15.23
N ARG A 454 4.20 26.07 15.81
CA ARG A 454 5.15 25.12 15.22
C ARG A 454 4.99 23.69 15.73
N PHE A 455 4.15 23.51 16.76
CA PHE A 455 3.96 22.23 17.44
C PHE A 455 2.66 21.57 16.97
N GLY A 456 2.74 20.32 16.53
CA GLY A 456 1.58 19.48 16.22
C GLY A 456 1.54 18.28 17.14
N VAL A 457 0.34 17.81 17.46
CA VAL A 457 0.15 16.62 18.29
C VAL A 457 -1.01 15.78 17.76
N VAL A 458 -0.85 14.46 17.81
CA VAL A 458 -1.93 13.50 17.61
C VAL A 458 -1.92 12.54 18.80
N ALA A 459 -3.00 12.54 19.56
CA ALA A 459 -3.20 11.63 20.68
C ALA A 459 -4.37 10.70 20.37
N THR A 460 -4.16 9.40 20.51
CA THR A 460 -5.18 8.38 20.21
C THR A 460 -5.34 7.42 21.37
N ILE A 461 -6.54 6.91 21.53
CA ILE A 461 -6.84 5.80 22.42
C ILE A 461 -7.85 4.87 21.73
N ARG A 462 -7.59 3.57 21.83
CA ARG A 462 -8.49 2.52 21.37
C ARG A 462 -8.65 1.48 22.46
N GLY A 463 -9.88 1.03 22.67
CA GLY A 463 -10.20 -0.12 23.50
C GLY A 463 -10.93 -1.16 22.68
N ASP A 464 -10.40 -2.38 22.61
CA ASP A 464 -10.99 -3.53 21.97
C ASP A 464 -11.38 -4.58 23.02
N PHE A 465 -12.62 -5.05 22.97
CA PHE A 465 -13.18 -6.04 23.90
C PHE A 465 -13.18 -7.42 23.23
N HIS A 466 -12.03 -8.07 23.29
CA HIS A 466 -11.82 -9.34 22.60
C HIS A 466 -12.38 -10.50 23.42
N ASN A 467 -13.25 -11.33 22.83
CA ASN A 467 -13.90 -12.44 23.53
C ASN A 467 -12.93 -13.53 24.00
N ILE A 468 -11.73 -13.65 23.42
CA ILE A 468 -10.72 -14.65 23.78
C ILE A 468 -9.63 -14.01 24.64
N TYR A 469 -9.09 -12.86 24.23
CA TYR A 469 -7.91 -12.23 24.83
C TYR A 469 -8.27 -11.08 25.80
N GLY A 470 -9.57 -10.91 26.13
CA GLY A 470 -10.02 -9.90 27.07
C GLY A 470 -9.92 -8.48 26.54
N THR A 471 -9.91 -7.50 27.45
CA THR A 471 -9.87 -6.09 27.09
C THR A 471 -8.46 -5.65 26.74
N GLN A 472 -8.29 -5.12 25.53
CA GLN A 472 -7.04 -4.61 25.01
C GLN A 472 -7.12 -3.09 24.86
N ILE A 473 -6.15 -2.36 25.43
CA ILE A 473 -6.07 -0.90 25.37
C ILE A 473 -4.81 -0.50 24.59
N ALA A 474 -5.00 0.30 23.55
CA ALA A 474 -3.94 0.76 22.65
C ALA A 474 -3.88 2.30 22.63
N PRO A 475 -3.16 2.93 23.56
CA PRO A 475 -2.88 4.37 23.51
C PRO A 475 -1.71 4.67 22.56
N ALA A 476 -1.75 5.83 21.91
CA ALA A 476 -0.62 6.34 21.15
C ALA A 476 -0.56 7.87 21.16
N LEU A 477 0.66 8.40 21.09
CA LEU A 477 0.95 9.82 21.05
C LEU A 477 2.02 10.08 19.98
N THR A 478 1.73 10.98 19.07
CA THR A 478 2.70 11.49 18.09
C THR A 478 2.81 13.00 18.24
N MET A 479 4.02 13.50 18.30
CA MET A 479 4.35 14.92 18.38
C MET A 479 5.18 15.32 17.16
N LYS A 480 4.97 16.54 16.67
CA LYS A 480 5.71 17.15 15.58
C LYS A 480 6.17 18.53 16.02
N TYR A 481 7.41 18.88 15.71
CA TYR A 481 7.94 20.21 15.88
C TYR A 481 8.58 20.69 14.57
N ASN A 482 8.05 21.77 14.00
CA ASN A 482 8.61 22.40 12.82
C ASN A 482 9.70 23.39 13.25
N ILE A 483 10.98 22.98 13.14
CA ILE A 483 12.13 23.85 13.39
C ILE A 483 12.10 25.01 12.40
N THR A 484 11.84 24.68 11.12
CA THR A 484 11.47 25.58 10.03
C THR A 484 10.35 24.93 9.22
N MET A 485 9.86 25.54 8.14
CA MET A 485 8.90 24.92 7.21
C MET A 485 9.49 23.65 6.57
N ASP A 486 10.81 23.62 6.39
CA ASP A 486 11.54 22.55 5.69
C ASP A 486 12.24 21.58 6.66
N MET A 487 12.28 21.90 7.95
CA MET A 487 12.94 21.08 9.00
C MET A 487 11.92 20.64 10.04
N VAL A 488 11.67 19.33 10.11
CA VAL A 488 10.65 18.76 10.99
C VAL A 488 11.23 17.66 11.85
N LEU A 489 11.03 17.77 13.15
CA LEU A 489 11.30 16.72 14.12
C LEU A 489 9.99 16.07 14.56
N ARG A 490 9.95 14.74 14.64
CA ARG A 490 8.79 13.98 15.12
C ARG A 490 9.22 12.99 16.18
N ALA A 491 8.37 12.81 17.18
CA ALA A 491 8.49 11.75 18.17
C ALA A 491 7.15 11.02 18.32
N ASN A 492 7.20 9.72 18.51
CA ASN A 492 6.00 8.93 18.76
C ASN A 492 6.24 7.87 19.83
N VAL A 493 5.19 7.51 20.53
CA VAL A 493 5.12 6.38 21.44
C VAL A 493 3.71 5.80 21.40
N GLY A 494 3.61 4.48 21.47
CA GLY A 494 2.29 3.85 21.56
C GLY A 494 2.38 2.36 21.81
N LYS A 495 1.27 1.81 22.30
CA LYS A 495 1.06 0.40 22.55
C LYS A 495 0.08 -0.16 21.53
N GLY A 496 0.30 -1.38 21.08
CA GLY A 496 -0.62 -2.16 20.27
C GLY A 496 -0.69 -3.62 20.71
N TYR A 497 -1.62 -4.35 20.13
CA TYR A 497 -1.73 -5.79 20.33
C TYR A 497 -2.11 -6.48 19.03
N ARG A 498 -1.84 -7.79 18.92
CA ARG A 498 -2.12 -8.60 17.74
C ARG A 498 -2.52 -10.03 18.13
N THR A 499 -3.54 -10.56 17.46
CA THR A 499 -3.90 -11.99 17.51
C THR A 499 -3.03 -12.79 16.54
N PRO A 500 -2.35 -13.85 16.97
CA PRO A 500 -1.46 -14.62 16.10
C PRO A 500 -2.23 -15.59 15.18
N TYR A 501 -1.75 -15.70 13.94
CA TYR A 501 -2.07 -16.81 13.02
C TYR A 501 -0.85 -17.71 12.92
N PHE A 502 -0.52 -18.39 14.02
CA PHE A 502 0.78 -19.01 14.26
C PHE A 502 1.31 -19.84 13.09
N PHE A 503 0.47 -20.55 12.34
CA PHE A 503 0.90 -21.36 11.19
C PHE A 503 1.22 -20.48 9.98
N THR A 504 0.26 -19.70 9.51
CA THR A 504 0.43 -18.90 8.28
C THR A 504 1.37 -17.72 8.46
N ASP A 505 1.48 -17.18 9.66
CA ASP A 505 2.51 -16.17 9.98
C ASP A 505 3.94 -16.73 9.87
N ASN A 506 4.13 -18.06 10.02
CA ASN A 506 5.44 -18.70 10.07
C ASN A 506 5.55 -19.88 9.08
N ILE A 507 4.86 -19.80 7.95
CA ILE A 507 4.72 -20.90 6.99
C ILE A 507 6.09 -21.47 6.54
N SER A 508 7.09 -20.62 6.35
CA SER A 508 8.46 -21.00 6.00
C SER A 508 9.13 -21.92 7.02
N SER A 509 8.72 -21.85 8.27
CA SER A 509 9.25 -22.72 9.33
C SER A 509 8.68 -24.15 9.28
N PHE A 510 7.63 -24.36 8.50
CA PHE A 510 6.90 -25.64 8.43
C PHE A 510 7.08 -26.39 7.10
N VAL A 511 7.67 -25.76 6.09
CA VAL A 511 7.90 -26.36 4.77
C VAL A 511 8.84 -27.58 4.81
N ASN A 512 9.61 -27.76 5.88
CA ASN A 512 10.50 -28.91 6.06
C ASN A 512 9.78 -30.20 6.50
N GLY A 513 8.46 -30.13 6.77
CA GLY A 513 7.64 -31.29 7.13
C GLY A 513 7.91 -31.88 8.52
N ARG A 514 8.66 -31.16 9.42
CA ARG A 514 8.85 -31.63 10.80
C ARG A 514 7.54 -31.64 11.58
N PRO A 515 7.39 -32.55 12.57
CA PRO A 515 6.28 -32.47 13.52
C PRO A 515 6.22 -31.10 14.21
N ILE A 516 5.00 -30.65 14.48
CA ILE A 516 4.76 -29.34 15.10
C ILE A 516 4.16 -29.54 16.49
N HIS A 517 4.75 -28.89 17.48
CA HIS A 517 4.18 -28.76 18.82
C HIS A 517 3.71 -27.32 19.03
N ILE A 518 2.45 -27.15 19.38
CA ILE A 518 1.88 -25.84 19.65
C ILE A 518 1.47 -25.80 21.10
N GLU A 519 2.01 -24.84 21.85
CA GLU A 519 1.62 -24.60 23.22
C GLU A 519 0.12 -24.28 23.30
N GLN A 520 -0.55 -24.89 24.28
CA GLN A 520 -1.95 -24.60 24.54
C GLN A 520 -2.11 -23.18 25.13
N ASN A 521 -3.12 -22.44 24.64
CA ASN A 521 -3.45 -21.10 25.14
C ASN A 521 -2.40 -20.01 24.84
N LEU A 522 -1.98 -19.92 23.58
CA LEU A 522 -1.14 -18.80 23.16
C LEU A 522 -1.84 -17.45 23.43
N ASN A 523 -1.11 -16.53 24.08
CA ASN A 523 -1.56 -15.18 24.36
C ASN A 523 -1.48 -14.29 23.11
N ALA A 524 -2.24 -13.19 23.11
CA ALA A 524 -2.04 -12.15 22.12
C ALA A 524 -0.64 -11.52 22.27
N GLU A 525 -0.03 -11.16 21.17
CA GLU A 525 1.23 -10.43 21.16
C GLU A 525 0.96 -8.96 21.48
N GLU A 526 1.72 -8.38 22.37
CA GLU A 526 1.65 -6.96 22.71
C GLU A 526 3.02 -6.31 22.51
N ALA A 527 3.03 -5.05 22.08
CA ALA A 527 4.27 -4.32 21.95
C ALA A 527 4.10 -2.82 22.24
N ILE A 528 5.18 -2.19 22.71
CA ILE A 528 5.32 -0.76 22.80
C ILE A 528 6.39 -0.32 21.80
N ASN A 529 6.04 0.67 20.99
CA ASN A 529 6.96 1.27 20.02
C ASN A 529 7.29 2.71 20.42
N TYR A 530 8.56 3.07 20.27
CA TYR A 530 9.11 4.41 20.46
C TYR A 530 9.77 4.83 19.16
N GLY A 531 9.56 6.07 18.73
CA GLY A 531 10.12 6.57 17.48
C GLY A 531 10.57 8.03 17.55
N LEU A 532 11.66 8.30 16.86
CA LEU A 532 12.17 9.63 16.60
C LEU A 532 12.49 9.75 15.12
N SER A 533 12.03 10.81 14.45
CA SER A 533 12.36 11.05 13.06
C SER A 533 12.65 12.53 12.79
N TYR A 534 13.62 12.78 11.92
CA TYR A 534 13.99 14.09 11.43
C TYR A 534 13.89 14.13 9.91
N THR A 535 13.23 15.14 9.39
CA THR A 535 13.10 15.38 7.95
C THR A 535 13.61 16.78 7.63
N LEU A 536 14.50 16.89 6.65
CA LEU A 536 14.99 18.14 6.07
C LEU A 536 14.68 18.15 4.57
N LYS A 537 13.97 19.17 4.11
CA LYS A 537 13.85 19.54 2.69
C LYS A 537 14.72 20.78 2.46
N SER A 538 15.49 20.81 1.41
CA SER A 538 16.40 21.93 1.10
C SER A 538 16.70 21.99 -0.38
N LYS A 539 17.44 23.01 -0.80
CA LYS A 539 18.00 23.10 -2.15
C LYS A 539 19.51 23.21 -2.07
N ILE A 540 20.22 22.25 -2.68
CA ILE A 540 21.66 22.27 -2.85
C ILE A 540 21.93 22.61 -4.32
N ALA A 541 22.72 23.65 -4.59
CA ALA A 541 22.98 24.13 -5.95
C ALA A 541 21.68 24.36 -6.76
N ARG A 542 20.64 24.91 -6.14
CA ARG A 542 19.28 25.14 -6.69
C ARG A 542 18.50 23.88 -7.06
N ARG A 543 18.95 22.70 -6.61
CA ARG A 543 18.32 21.40 -6.85
C ARG A 543 17.70 20.85 -5.58
N ASN A 544 16.59 20.15 -5.72
CA ASN A 544 15.86 19.59 -4.58
C ASN A 544 16.70 18.54 -3.85
N PHE A 545 16.78 18.70 -2.55
CA PHE A 545 17.46 17.78 -1.63
C PHE A 545 16.54 17.46 -0.46
N THR A 546 16.37 16.19 -0.16
CA THR A 546 15.61 15.72 1.00
C THR A 546 16.46 14.76 1.80
N LEU A 547 16.56 14.96 3.10
CA LEU A 547 17.18 14.04 4.05
C LEU A 547 16.14 13.59 5.06
N ASN A 548 16.13 12.30 5.35
CA ASN A 548 15.33 11.71 6.42
C ASN A 548 16.20 10.81 7.30
N ALA A 549 16.08 10.97 8.61
CA ALA A 549 16.72 10.13 9.62
C ALA A 549 15.67 9.63 10.60
N ASP A 550 15.57 8.32 10.75
CA ASP A 550 14.61 7.65 11.61
C ASP A 550 15.34 6.76 12.61
N LEU A 551 14.85 6.75 13.85
CA LEU A 551 15.27 5.82 14.90
C LEU A 551 14.03 5.30 15.62
N TYR A 552 13.85 3.99 15.63
CA TYR A 552 12.71 3.33 16.27
C TYR A 552 13.15 2.17 17.13
N GLN A 553 12.44 1.97 18.24
CA GLN A 553 12.59 0.81 19.09
C GLN A 553 11.22 0.22 19.42
N THR A 554 11.11 -1.09 19.33
CA THR A 554 9.90 -1.86 19.69
C THR A 554 10.27 -2.89 20.75
N GLN A 555 9.52 -2.91 21.83
CA GLN A 555 9.64 -3.90 22.91
C GLN A 555 8.38 -4.76 22.93
N PHE A 556 8.56 -6.07 22.83
CA PHE A 556 7.45 -7.03 22.83
C PHE A 556 7.22 -7.62 24.20
N GLN A 557 5.94 -7.92 24.42
CA GLN A 557 5.44 -8.80 25.47
C GLN A 557 4.68 -9.94 24.79
N ASN A 558 4.86 -11.16 25.28
CA ASN A 558 4.17 -12.37 24.75
C ASN A 558 4.38 -12.59 23.24
N GLN A 559 5.53 -12.22 22.66
CA GLN A 559 5.82 -12.46 21.25
C GLN A 559 5.74 -13.97 20.96
N ILE A 560 5.16 -14.35 19.80
CA ILE A 560 5.17 -15.74 19.36
C ILE A 560 6.55 -16.09 18.81
N ILE A 561 7.13 -17.13 19.36
CA ILE A 561 8.40 -17.72 18.91
C ILE A 561 8.15 -19.06 18.27
N VAL A 562 8.79 -19.28 17.13
CA VAL A 562 8.87 -20.57 16.45
C VAL A 562 10.28 -21.10 16.66
N ASP A 563 10.43 -22.00 17.62
CA ASP A 563 11.71 -22.62 17.98
C ASP A 563 11.96 -23.84 17.08
N GLN A 564 13.02 -23.74 16.30
CA GLN A 564 13.54 -24.79 15.44
C GLN A 564 14.92 -25.27 15.89
N GLU A 565 15.50 -24.62 16.92
CA GLU A 565 16.90 -24.78 17.34
C GLU A 565 17.02 -25.79 18.48
N THR A 566 16.13 -25.72 19.46
CA THR A 566 16.21 -26.54 20.68
C THR A 566 16.06 -28.03 20.39
N ASP A 567 15.14 -28.40 19.48
CA ASP A 567 14.99 -29.78 19.01
C ASP A 567 15.06 -29.85 17.48
N SER A 568 16.07 -30.53 16.94
CA SER A 568 16.25 -30.69 15.49
C SER A 568 15.14 -31.50 14.81
N LYS A 569 14.29 -32.23 15.55
CA LYS A 569 13.23 -33.09 15.06
C LYS A 569 11.84 -32.47 15.20
N LEU A 570 11.69 -31.39 15.94
CA LEU A 570 10.41 -30.77 16.30
C LEU A 570 10.45 -29.28 16.02
N VAL A 571 9.34 -28.70 15.61
CA VAL A 571 9.14 -27.26 15.59
C VAL A 571 8.17 -26.91 16.72
N SER A 572 8.60 -26.09 17.65
CA SER A 572 7.77 -25.66 18.79
C SER A 572 7.28 -24.23 18.61
N VAL A 573 6.01 -23.99 18.89
CA VAL A 573 5.37 -22.66 18.84
C VAL A 573 4.88 -22.31 20.23
N SER A 574 5.40 -21.23 20.80
CA SER A 574 5.05 -20.75 22.14
C SER A 574 5.10 -19.24 22.24
N ASN A 575 4.53 -18.68 23.31
CA ASN A 575 4.85 -17.30 23.67
C ASN A 575 6.24 -17.22 24.27
N LEU A 576 6.93 -16.12 23.98
CA LEU A 576 8.26 -15.83 24.52
C LEU A 576 8.21 -15.63 26.04
N GLU A 577 9.03 -16.38 26.77
CA GLU A 577 9.33 -16.11 28.17
C GLU A 577 10.59 -15.22 28.25
N GLY A 578 10.39 -13.90 28.44
CA GLY A 578 11.47 -12.93 28.48
C GLY A 578 11.20 -11.70 27.62
N GLU A 579 12.27 -11.01 27.23
CA GLU A 579 12.19 -9.78 26.45
C GLU A 579 12.52 -10.01 24.97
N SER A 580 11.85 -9.27 24.11
CA SER A 580 12.22 -9.13 22.70
C SER A 580 12.28 -7.65 22.35
N ILE A 581 13.42 -7.24 21.81
CA ILE A 581 13.71 -5.84 21.49
C ILE A 581 14.16 -5.74 20.04
N THR A 582 13.53 -4.83 19.31
CA THR A 582 13.92 -4.46 17.95
C THR A 582 14.29 -2.99 17.91
N THR A 583 15.50 -2.67 17.47
CA THR A 583 15.96 -1.30 17.22
C THR A 583 16.27 -1.15 15.73
N SER A 584 15.74 -0.13 15.08
CA SER A 584 15.97 0.16 13.67
C SER A 584 16.36 1.62 13.47
N ALA A 585 17.41 1.86 12.70
CA ALA A 585 17.81 3.18 12.26
C ALA A 585 17.83 3.23 10.72
N LEU A 586 17.29 4.29 10.15
CA LEU A 586 17.28 4.54 8.71
C LEU A 586 17.77 5.96 8.44
N LEU A 587 18.77 6.06 7.57
CA LEU A 587 19.17 7.34 6.97
C LEU A 587 18.90 7.27 5.48
N SER A 588 18.12 8.20 4.94
CA SER A 588 17.84 8.26 3.51
C SER A 588 17.92 9.68 2.98
N THR A 589 18.43 9.80 1.76
CA THR A 589 18.49 11.08 1.05
C THR A 589 18.04 10.92 -0.38
N THR A 590 17.40 11.95 -0.90
CA THR A 590 17.03 12.08 -2.32
C THR A 590 17.56 13.41 -2.82
N TYR A 591 18.30 13.38 -3.92
CA TYR A 591 18.91 14.56 -4.52
C TYR A 591 18.68 14.59 -6.02
N GLU A 592 18.19 15.71 -6.52
CA GLU A 592 18.10 16.00 -7.95
C GLU A 592 19.48 16.49 -8.45
N VAL A 593 20.26 15.57 -9.03
CA VAL A 593 21.66 15.85 -9.47
C VAL A 593 21.70 16.86 -10.61
N ILE A 594 20.86 16.62 -11.62
CA ILE A 594 20.54 17.52 -12.73
C ILE A 594 19.04 17.46 -12.96
N SER A 595 18.49 18.33 -13.82
CA SER A 595 17.06 18.26 -14.17
C SER A 595 16.69 16.83 -14.59
N ASP A 596 15.63 16.29 -13.95
CA ASP A 596 15.08 14.96 -14.26
C ASP A 596 16.03 13.77 -13.99
N LEU A 597 17.20 13.98 -13.34
CA LEU A 597 18.05 12.93 -12.79
C LEU A 597 18.02 12.95 -11.27
N THR A 598 17.39 11.96 -10.69
CA THR A 598 17.27 11.79 -9.24
C THR A 598 18.17 10.67 -8.76
N LEU A 599 18.99 10.96 -7.75
CA LEU A 599 19.76 10.00 -6.96
C LEU A 599 19.08 9.81 -5.62
N LYS A 600 18.83 8.57 -5.24
CA LYS A 600 18.39 8.19 -3.90
C LYS A 600 19.42 7.29 -3.26
N LEU A 601 19.77 7.60 -2.00
CA LEU A 601 20.63 6.79 -1.14
C LEU A 601 19.85 6.44 0.12
N ALA A 602 19.97 5.22 0.59
CA ALA A 602 19.43 4.82 1.88
C ALA A 602 20.37 3.82 2.56
N TYR A 603 20.50 3.95 3.88
CA TYR A 603 21.20 3.00 4.73
C TYR A 603 20.32 2.66 5.92
N LYS A 604 20.08 1.39 6.13
CA LYS A 604 19.26 0.83 7.21
C LYS A 604 20.10 -0.07 8.08
N TRP A 605 19.98 0.14 9.39
CA TRP A 605 20.58 -0.70 10.41
C TRP A 605 19.49 -1.25 11.31
N ASN A 606 19.49 -2.58 11.53
CA ASN A 606 18.55 -3.27 12.40
C ASN A 606 19.32 -4.07 13.44
N HIS A 607 18.84 -4.00 14.67
CA HIS A 607 19.28 -4.85 15.77
C HIS A 607 18.05 -5.49 16.41
N VAL A 608 17.93 -6.81 16.27
CA VAL A 608 16.78 -7.58 16.75
C VAL A 608 17.27 -8.72 17.59
N GLU A 609 16.88 -8.72 18.85
CA GLU A 609 17.25 -9.73 19.81
C GLU A 609 16.05 -10.16 20.66
N TYR A 610 16.07 -11.41 21.12
CA TYR A 610 15.07 -11.95 22.03
C TYR A 610 15.68 -12.99 22.95
N ASP A 611 15.05 -13.20 24.11
CA ASP A 611 15.48 -14.21 25.06
C ASP A 611 14.94 -15.59 24.63
N GLN A 612 15.80 -16.60 24.54
CA GLN A 612 15.43 -17.98 24.30
C GLN A 612 16.17 -18.89 25.30
N ALA A 613 15.40 -19.68 26.02
CA ALA A 613 15.97 -20.55 27.07
C ALA A 613 16.91 -19.82 28.06
N GLY A 614 16.61 -18.56 28.41
CA GLY A 614 17.40 -17.73 29.28
C GLY A 614 18.69 -17.13 28.69
N VAL A 615 18.87 -17.25 27.37
CA VAL A 615 19.99 -16.67 26.62
C VAL A 615 19.47 -15.65 25.63
N ARG A 616 20.06 -14.45 25.59
CA ARG A 616 19.76 -13.44 24.61
C ARG A 616 20.42 -13.73 23.26
N ILE A 617 19.62 -13.88 22.22
CA ILE A 617 20.09 -14.24 20.89
C ILE A 617 19.61 -13.24 19.83
N ASN A 618 20.44 -13.03 18.79
CA ASN A 618 20.03 -12.24 17.63
C ASN A 618 19.07 -13.04 16.76
N LYS A 619 18.09 -12.35 16.18
CA LYS A 619 17.18 -12.94 15.21
C LYS A 619 17.93 -13.41 13.96
N MET A 620 17.64 -14.62 13.52
CA MET A 620 18.19 -15.21 12.32
C MET A 620 17.46 -14.70 11.07
N LEU A 621 18.10 -14.89 9.90
CA LEU A 621 17.58 -14.55 8.56
C LEU A 621 17.21 -13.07 8.39
N LEU A 622 17.76 -12.20 9.25
CA LEU A 622 17.56 -10.76 9.19
C LEU A 622 18.91 -10.07 9.00
N PRO A 623 19.16 -9.38 7.86
CA PRO A 623 20.40 -8.64 7.66
C PRO A 623 20.46 -7.44 8.61
N LYS A 624 21.57 -7.34 9.38
CA LYS A 624 21.79 -6.20 10.31
C LYS A 624 21.90 -4.88 9.55
N ASN A 625 22.43 -4.93 8.32
CA ASN A 625 22.73 -3.75 7.52
C ASN A 625 22.16 -3.91 6.11
N ARG A 626 21.62 -2.86 5.55
CA ARG A 626 21.19 -2.78 4.16
C ARG A 626 21.48 -1.39 3.61
N ALA A 627 22.01 -1.31 2.40
CA ALA A 627 22.18 -0.05 1.70
C ALA A 627 21.50 -0.12 0.33
N LEU A 628 20.96 1.02 -0.12
CA LEU A 628 20.29 1.15 -1.41
C LEU A 628 20.81 2.40 -2.12
N ILE A 629 21.10 2.24 -3.41
CA ILE A 629 21.40 3.32 -4.35
C ILE A 629 20.41 3.20 -5.48
N ALA A 630 19.58 4.22 -5.72
CA ALA A 630 18.69 4.24 -6.86
C ALA A 630 18.92 5.50 -7.70
N LEU A 631 19.03 5.31 -9.02
CA LEU A 631 19.16 6.36 -10.03
C LEU A 631 17.94 6.31 -10.93
N HIS A 632 17.35 7.48 -11.16
CA HIS A 632 16.27 7.61 -12.12
C HIS A 632 16.48 8.85 -12.99
N TYR A 633 16.44 8.64 -14.29
CA TYR A 633 16.62 9.70 -15.29
C TYR A 633 15.47 9.69 -16.29
N THR A 634 14.85 10.83 -16.51
CA THR A 634 13.88 11.06 -17.58
C THR A 634 14.47 12.03 -18.59
N THR A 635 14.44 11.69 -19.89
CA THR A 635 14.93 12.61 -20.93
C THR A 635 14.09 13.89 -20.98
N PRO A 636 14.67 15.05 -21.41
CA PRO A 636 13.94 16.33 -21.46
C PRO A 636 12.66 16.28 -22.31
N ASN A 637 12.63 15.44 -23.35
CA ASN A 637 11.44 15.21 -24.19
C ASN A 637 10.42 14.25 -23.57
N LYS A 638 10.68 13.76 -22.34
CA LYS A 638 9.86 12.80 -21.58
C LYS A 638 9.55 11.48 -22.28
N LYS A 639 10.31 11.14 -23.35
CA LYS A 639 10.08 9.94 -24.16
C LYS A 639 10.87 8.72 -23.69
N TRP A 640 11.93 8.89 -22.90
CA TRP A 640 12.72 7.81 -22.34
C TRP A 640 12.88 7.97 -20.84
N GLU A 641 12.74 6.86 -20.15
CA GLU A 641 13.03 6.77 -18.71
C GLU A 641 14.04 5.64 -18.49
N PHE A 642 15.00 5.92 -17.62
CA PHE A 642 16.05 4.99 -17.22
C PHE A 642 16.02 4.88 -15.70
N SER A 643 15.94 3.68 -15.17
CA SER A 643 16.04 3.43 -13.74
C SER A 643 17.07 2.34 -13.47
N ASN A 644 17.79 2.51 -12.37
CA ASN A 644 18.70 1.53 -11.82
C ASN A 644 18.58 1.55 -10.31
N THR A 645 18.51 0.36 -9.73
CA THR A 645 18.49 0.19 -8.27
C THR A 645 19.50 -0.86 -7.90
N THR A 646 20.46 -0.50 -7.06
CA THR A 646 21.47 -1.39 -6.50
C THR A 646 21.27 -1.48 -5.00
N THR A 647 21.12 -2.70 -4.49
CA THR A 647 20.94 -2.99 -3.08
C THR A 647 22.10 -3.85 -2.59
N TRP A 648 22.77 -3.38 -1.53
CA TRP A 648 23.70 -4.19 -0.75
C TRP A 648 22.95 -4.74 0.47
N ILE A 649 23.02 -6.06 0.66
CA ILE A 649 22.44 -6.79 1.77
C ILE A 649 23.59 -7.31 2.61
N GLY A 650 23.61 -6.91 3.89
CA GLY A 650 24.66 -7.30 4.86
C GLY A 650 24.57 -8.76 5.26
N GLN A 651 25.50 -9.16 6.10
CA GLN A 651 25.54 -10.50 6.66
C GLN A 651 24.30 -10.82 7.48
N GLN A 652 23.89 -12.09 7.47
CA GLN A 652 22.77 -12.61 8.25
C GLN A 652 23.09 -13.98 8.80
N ASP A 653 22.62 -14.25 10.00
CA ASP A 653 22.82 -15.53 10.65
C ASP A 653 21.73 -16.53 10.21
N TYR A 654 22.09 -17.81 10.09
CA TYR A 654 21.19 -18.91 9.73
C TYR A 654 21.61 -20.19 10.46
N LEU A 655 20.73 -21.21 10.44
CA LEU A 655 21.03 -22.52 10.98
C LEU A 655 21.47 -23.47 9.84
N GLU A 656 22.55 -24.17 10.06
CA GLU A 656 23.00 -25.26 9.20
C GLU A 656 22.93 -26.57 9.96
N ARG A 657 22.34 -27.59 9.34
CA ARG A 657 22.34 -28.94 9.90
C ARG A 657 23.67 -29.61 9.59
N GLN A 658 24.37 -30.06 10.61
CA GLN A 658 25.62 -30.80 10.52
C GLN A 658 25.50 -32.14 11.24
N LEU A 659 26.06 -33.18 10.64
CA LEU A 659 26.18 -34.47 11.29
C LEU A 659 27.48 -34.47 12.12
N ILE A 660 27.34 -34.41 13.45
CA ILE A 660 28.45 -34.46 14.40
C ILE A 660 28.24 -35.71 15.28
N ASP A 661 29.22 -36.60 15.31
CA ASP A 661 29.15 -37.86 16.09
C ASP A 661 27.88 -38.70 15.82
N ASN A 662 27.48 -38.83 14.57
CA ASN A 662 26.25 -39.50 14.13
C ASN A 662 24.94 -38.86 14.66
N GLN A 663 25.00 -37.64 15.21
CA GLN A 663 23.84 -36.86 15.59
C GLN A 663 23.69 -35.65 14.66
N THR A 664 22.47 -35.40 14.21
CA THR A 664 22.16 -34.19 13.46
C THR A 664 22.05 -33.02 14.43
N VAL A 665 22.99 -32.11 14.37
CA VAL A 665 23.04 -30.89 15.22
C VAL A 665 22.81 -29.67 14.35
N GLN A 666 22.10 -28.69 14.86
CA GLN A 666 21.97 -27.39 14.21
C GLN A 666 23.06 -26.44 14.68
N VAL A 667 23.83 -25.93 13.75
CA VAL A 667 24.95 -25.01 14.02
C VAL A 667 24.63 -23.64 13.42
N ARG A 668 24.74 -22.59 14.25
CA ARG A 668 24.58 -21.21 13.76
C ARG A 668 25.76 -20.83 12.88
N LYS A 669 25.47 -20.33 11.69
CA LYS A 669 26.41 -19.85 10.67
C LYS A 669 26.03 -18.45 10.24
N THR A 670 26.97 -17.75 9.62
CA THR A 670 26.76 -16.41 9.05
C THR A 670 26.94 -16.45 7.55
N ALA A 671 25.91 -16.07 6.81
CA ALA A 671 25.96 -15.89 5.36
C ALA A 671 26.68 -14.58 5.00
N ASN A 672 27.43 -14.60 3.92
CA ASN A 672 28.15 -13.44 3.41
C ASN A 672 27.18 -12.37 2.88
N SER A 673 27.63 -11.11 2.95
CA SER A 673 26.93 -10.00 2.30
C SER A 673 26.99 -10.13 0.78
N PHE A 674 25.98 -9.58 0.10
CA PHE A 674 25.92 -9.60 -1.36
C PHE A 674 25.27 -8.32 -1.91
N VAL A 675 25.37 -8.16 -3.24
CA VAL A 675 24.82 -7.01 -3.97
C VAL A 675 23.89 -7.53 -5.07
N THR A 676 22.72 -6.93 -5.20
CA THR A 676 21.82 -7.11 -6.33
C THR A 676 21.62 -5.79 -7.07
N THR A 677 21.49 -5.85 -8.39
CA THR A 677 21.26 -4.67 -9.23
C THR A 677 20.12 -4.95 -10.19
N ASN A 678 19.13 -4.07 -10.20
CA ASN A 678 18.00 -4.08 -11.13
C ASN A 678 18.09 -2.83 -12.01
N ALA A 679 17.75 -2.95 -13.30
CA ALA A 679 17.69 -1.82 -14.21
C ALA A 679 16.54 -1.96 -15.20
N GLN A 680 15.97 -0.82 -15.61
CA GLN A 680 14.89 -0.76 -16.60
C GLN A 680 15.06 0.45 -17.51
N VAL A 681 14.70 0.26 -18.78
CA VAL A 681 14.52 1.32 -19.76
C VAL A 681 13.11 1.30 -20.27
N THR A 682 12.43 2.44 -20.23
CA THR A 682 11.08 2.62 -20.74
C THR A 682 11.07 3.62 -21.87
N LYS A 683 10.47 3.24 -22.98
CA LYS A 683 10.18 4.12 -24.11
C LYS A 683 8.70 4.45 -24.11
N LYS A 684 8.38 5.77 -24.10
CA LYS A 684 7.02 6.27 -24.08
C LYS A 684 6.60 6.82 -25.44
N TRP A 685 5.39 6.47 -25.87
CA TRP A 685 4.66 7.04 -26.98
C TRP A 685 3.32 7.58 -26.49
N ASP A 686 2.62 8.30 -27.31
CA ASP A 686 1.39 8.97 -26.90
C ASP A 686 0.28 7.99 -26.42
N LYS A 687 0.26 6.75 -26.93
CA LYS A 687 -0.80 5.78 -26.65
C LYS A 687 -0.33 4.50 -25.98
N PHE A 688 0.97 4.23 -25.93
CA PHE A 688 1.53 3.03 -25.34
C PHE A 688 2.98 3.24 -24.92
N ASP A 689 3.42 2.44 -23.97
CA ASP A 689 4.80 2.39 -23.47
C ASP A 689 5.35 0.98 -23.68
N ILE A 690 6.65 0.90 -23.95
CA ILE A 690 7.39 -0.37 -23.94
C ILE A 690 8.50 -0.23 -22.91
N TYR A 691 8.63 -1.24 -22.06
CA TYR A 691 9.71 -1.32 -21.09
C TYR A 691 10.46 -2.64 -21.21
N VAL A 692 11.78 -2.57 -20.99
CA VAL A 692 12.68 -3.71 -20.91
C VAL A 692 13.54 -3.52 -19.67
N GLY A 693 13.62 -4.55 -18.85
CA GLY A 693 14.39 -4.53 -17.61
C GLY A 693 15.12 -5.84 -17.36
N GLY A 694 16.06 -5.78 -16.44
CA GLY A 694 16.77 -6.94 -15.90
C GLY A 694 16.80 -6.84 -14.38
N GLU A 695 16.45 -7.93 -13.73
CA GLU A 695 16.57 -8.12 -12.29
C GLU A 695 17.83 -8.94 -11.99
N ASN A 696 18.43 -8.70 -10.82
CA ASN A 696 19.65 -9.38 -10.40
C ASN A 696 20.75 -9.42 -11.48
N LEU A 697 21.03 -8.27 -12.11
CA LEU A 697 22.08 -8.14 -13.15
C LEU A 697 23.50 -8.50 -12.66
N THR A 698 23.69 -8.56 -11.35
CA THR A 698 24.91 -9.06 -10.72
C THR A 698 25.02 -10.57 -10.75
N ASN A 699 23.98 -11.27 -11.19
CA ASN A 699 23.88 -12.74 -11.24
C ASN A 699 24.27 -13.40 -9.92
N HIS A 700 23.81 -12.81 -8.80
CA HIS A 700 24.07 -13.40 -7.49
C HIS A 700 23.16 -14.60 -7.27
N THR A 701 23.75 -15.75 -6.98
CA THR A 701 23.06 -16.98 -6.63
C THR A 701 23.60 -17.47 -5.29
N GLN A 702 22.74 -17.86 -4.38
CA GLN A 702 23.12 -18.51 -3.13
C GLN A 702 23.52 -19.95 -3.43
N LYS A 703 24.81 -20.28 -3.27
CA LYS A 703 25.33 -21.63 -3.54
C LYS A 703 24.82 -22.68 -2.55
N ASN A 704 24.58 -22.27 -1.32
CA ASN A 704 23.97 -23.09 -0.29
C ASN A 704 22.71 -22.38 0.16
N PRO A 705 21.56 -22.68 -0.48
CA PRO A 705 20.31 -22.03 -0.10
C PRO A 705 19.99 -22.38 1.36
N ILE A 706 19.57 -21.38 2.09
CA ILE A 706 19.12 -21.54 3.48
C ILE A 706 17.85 -22.37 3.41
N GLN A 707 17.93 -23.63 3.79
CA GLN A 707 16.74 -24.47 3.94
C GLN A 707 16.14 -24.14 5.29
N ALA A 708 14.90 -23.62 5.27
CA ALA A 708 14.14 -23.34 6.48
C ALA A 708 13.84 -24.61 7.27
#